data_9fed5160dc4016cc2b270a0437072d0f
#
_entry.id   9fed5160dc4016cc2b270a0437072d0f
#
_cell.length_a   1.000
_cell.length_b   1.000
_cell.length_c   1.000
_cell.angle_alpha   90.00
_cell.angle_beta   90.00
_cell.angle_gamma   90.00
#
_symmetry.space_group_name_H-M   'P 1'
#
loop_
_entity.id
_entity.type
_entity.pdbx_description
1 polymer ?
#
loop_
_entity_poly.entity_id
_entity_poly.type
_entity_poly.pdbx_seq_one_letter_code
_entity_poly.pdbx_strand_id
1 'polypeptide(L)'
;MSTNNSNTIFTKLNLKEYERNLYAVNTPYTDNQLEYYRLQASIVDADFFYCFNSLIDNNPIPFIYIYDQRKDIQLKSLDLVDINRQLWTLGEIALAVIVYDDGFKIIDTRNPIKSDSEPAYLDGLSIIIKEIDSALKHRIFEGLILEESPADYVSVSPYQKLLNHIENEILKKSKTIGCQPNLLKKLLVKFILIKYLEEQIDNSGNSVFEKDFFSRFINDGVNNTLFQEKPTFCDVLRGNKISELLNFLNEKFNGGIFNISAEEEIELQSANLNIIADALDGSIDLHGQMSIWKYYDFNLLPIEFISRLYERFVTSVDGKQKSTGAYYTPPHLARLLVDELLPFDKEIDFTNFKILDPSCGSGIFLVLAYKRLITLWMLKNNKQAIEGEEDIKEIKTILSNCIFGVDINEDALSITATSLQIELSSHIRPKEIWESLTFDNLEEKGNLANLGFFKWYKETKLKFDIVAGNPPFNISPIEAKDNLESGKDYDFSQEKYLDYNLKLQAFPDNNPALIFLHRCLDALLKEETGLLFMVMPASRFLYTSKSFEYKKTLVSKWNLERIYDFTPLREHLWGKTKIATIAVKINNSPITNSAIEHIIVRNSSANERGSIRFQIDKYDKFKVPVSFIFSKKSIWKINLLGGGRLGFFIEQFNHYPTIKDYFKQNDFNANIGYTRDKYVINNQKQRDDGQVVNLKGLNVLNSELFNSDSLSKEAVTLGTIEDWVRIPKNGFNPPNILMRLNINVNLPIFYNKKVLMIPNGVVTIQAQNTDRMQDFVTSFKKNRDLYVFLIKALSPKAYIQQGGGYSINLQDITKLPINLDSNGCIIPFPSFDLQEKILIEETELIASSLNKSNALIFKATDGSILEKYANTFCEILNFTYEKKDYKFRPVRQVLTHDYVWVTFEHNKVDKPIEQHFNDNSKREFEKILLDDNTSNSLIINKIIIYFGNSNQISFIKPNKLKYWMRSVAYRDVENVKSEMFINGY
;
A
#
# COMPACT_ATOMS: atom_id res chain seq x y z
N MET A 1 -19.23 27.43 28.07
CA MET A 1 -18.08 28.35 27.85
C MET A 1 -17.18 27.94 26.68
N SER A 2 -17.24 26.69 26.16
CA SER A 2 -16.37 26.18 25.08
C SER A 2 -16.75 26.66 23.65
N THR A 3 -18.00 27.02 23.40
CA THR A 3 -18.48 27.44 22.08
C THR A 3 -18.03 28.86 21.65
N ASN A 4 -17.66 29.74 22.61
CA ASN A 4 -17.24 31.11 22.28
C ASN A 4 -15.76 31.19 21.81
N ASN A 5 -14.89 30.25 22.23
CA ASN A 5 -13.46 30.28 21.84
C ASN A 5 -13.23 29.72 20.45
N SER A 6 -13.95 28.67 20.05
CA SER A 6 -13.90 28.13 18.70
C SER A 6 -14.34 29.17 17.67
N ASN A 7 -15.45 29.84 17.86
CA ASN A 7 -15.95 30.90 16.98
C ASN A 7 -14.93 32.03 16.71
N THR A 8 -14.06 32.35 17.67
CA THR A 8 -13.05 33.41 17.49
C THR A 8 -11.82 32.95 16.67
N ILE A 9 -11.42 31.68 16.75
CA ILE A 9 -10.34 31.12 15.92
C ILE A 9 -10.78 31.05 14.48
N PHE A 10 -11.97 30.53 14.20
CA PHE A 10 -12.51 30.41 12.82
C PHE A 10 -12.67 31.76 12.15
N THR A 11 -13.13 32.76 12.92
CA THR A 11 -13.32 34.13 12.39
C THR A 11 -11.96 34.75 12.02
N LYS A 12 -10.90 34.48 12.82
CA LYS A 12 -9.54 34.97 12.53
C LYS A 12 -8.88 34.26 11.37
N LEU A 13 -9.09 32.95 11.27
CA LEU A 13 -8.51 32.12 10.18
C LEU A 13 -9.37 32.16 8.92
N ASN A 14 -10.51 32.87 8.93
CA ASN A 14 -11.47 32.90 7.83
C ASN A 14 -11.88 31.51 7.34
N LEU A 15 -12.16 30.59 8.30
CA LEU A 15 -12.38 29.15 8.08
C LEU A 15 -13.81 28.72 8.42
N LYS A 16 -14.80 29.61 8.32
CA LYS A 16 -16.17 29.33 8.72
C LYS A 16 -16.78 28.10 8.03
N GLU A 17 -16.38 27.84 6.78
CA GLU A 17 -16.79 26.69 6.00
C GLU A 17 -16.20 25.35 6.47
N TYR A 18 -15.12 25.37 7.26
CA TYR A 18 -14.46 24.18 7.80
C TYR A 18 -14.77 23.94 9.29
N GLU A 19 -15.63 24.77 9.89
CA GLU A 19 -15.94 24.75 11.34
C GLU A 19 -16.41 23.37 11.81
N ARG A 20 -17.19 22.67 11.02
CA ARG A 20 -17.71 21.33 11.33
C ARG A 20 -16.65 20.23 11.43
N ASN A 21 -15.46 20.46 10.87
CA ASN A 21 -14.35 19.50 10.87
C ASN A 21 -13.30 19.82 11.94
N LEU A 22 -13.54 20.83 12.78
CA LEU A 22 -12.67 21.22 13.88
C LEU A 22 -13.26 20.77 15.21
N TYR A 23 -12.41 20.17 16.02
CA TYR A 23 -12.77 19.56 17.28
C TYR A 23 -11.88 20.07 18.41
N ALA A 24 -12.50 20.43 19.56
CA ALA A 24 -11.76 20.91 20.72
C ALA A 24 -11.22 19.75 21.56
N VAL A 25 -9.96 19.83 22.01
CA VAL A 25 -9.34 18.78 22.84
C VAL A 25 -9.89 18.76 24.27
N ASN A 26 -10.34 19.89 24.79
CA ASN A 26 -10.89 20.01 26.15
C ASN A 26 -12.34 19.50 26.32
N THR A 27 -12.97 19.02 25.25
CA THR A 27 -14.36 18.56 25.24
C THR A 27 -14.40 17.07 24.90
N PRO A 28 -14.92 16.20 25.77
CA PRO A 28 -15.05 14.76 25.45
C PRO A 28 -16.13 14.54 24.40
N TYR A 29 -15.93 13.50 23.57
CA TYR A 29 -16.82 13.11 22.49
C TYR A 29 -17.50 11.77 22.77
N THR A 30 -18.75 11.63 22.35
CA THR A 30 -19.49 10.36 22.41
C THR A 30 -19.10 9.41 21.29
N ASP A 31 -18.57 9.93 20.21
CA ASP A 31 -17.98 9.14 19.14
C ASP A 31 -16.60 8.62 19.57
N ASN A 32 -16.44 7.32 19.62
CA ASN A 32 -15.21 6.66 20.09
C ASN A 32 -13.97 7.03 19.26
N GLN A 33 -14.12 7.26 17.97
CA GLN A 33 -13.00 7.61 17.10
C GLN A 33 -12.55 9.05 17.32
N LEU A 34 -13.50 9.98 17.46
CA LEU A 34 -13.20 11.37 17.83
C LEU A 34 -12.59 11.46 19.23
N GLU A 35 -13.10 10.68 20.17
CA GLU A 35 -12.53 10.62 21.53
C GLU A 35 -11.10 10.09 21.53
N TYR A 36 -10.81 9.06 20.75
CA TYR A 36 -9.44 8.58 20.54
C TYR A 36 -8.52 9.69 19.99
N TYR A 37 -8.95 10.41 18.96
CA TYR A 37 -8.15 11.51 18.41
C TYR A 37 -7.98 12.67 19.38
N ARG A 38 -9.00 12.96 20.19
CA ARG A 38 -8.90 13.92 21.29
C ARG A 38 -7.81 13.52 22.28
N LEU A 39 -7.79 12.25 22.69
CA LEU A 39 -6.76 11.71 23.59
C LEU A 39 -5.36 11.82 22.96
N GLN A 40 -5.21 11.47 21.68
CA GLN A 40 -3.92 11.62 20.97
C GLN A 40 -3.47 13.09 20.90
N ALA A 41 -4.37 14.01 20.61
CA ALA A 41 -4.06 15.44 20.56
C ALA A 41 -3.70 16.00 21.94
N SER A 42 -4.27 15.44 23.02
CA SER A 42 -3.95 15.85 24.40
C SER A 42 -2.55 15.44 24.85
N ILE A 43 -1.98 14.35 24.30
CA ILE A 43 -0.61 13.91 24.63
C ILE A 43 0.44 14.96 24.22
N VAL A 44 0.17 15.71 23.17
CA VAL A 44 1.03 16.75 22.63
C VAL A 44 0.53 18.16 22.94
N ASP A 45 -0.33 18.30 23.94
CA ASP A 45 -0.88 19.57 24.44
C ASP A 45 -1.54 20.45 23.36
N ALA A 46 -2.13 19.84 22.31
CA ALA A 46 -2.89 20.59 21.30
C ALA A 46 -4.23 21.06 21.86
N ASP A 47 -4.69 22.25 21.43
CA ASP A 47 -5.98 22.80 21.85
C ASP A 47 -7.13 22.32 20.98
N PHE A 48 -6.87 22.13 19.68
CA PHE A 48 -7.85 21.65 18.70
C PHE A 48 -7.19 20.71 17.71
N PHE A 49 -8.01 19.85 17.09
CA PHE A 49 -7.61 19.02 15.95
C PHE A 49 -8.62 19.15 14.82
N TYR A 50 -8.11 19.18 13.60
CA TYR A 50 -8.91 19.27 12.38
C TYR A 50 -8.85 17.93 11.63
N CYS A 51 -10.02 17.42 11.24
CA CYS A 51 -10.17 16.13 10.57
C CYS A 51 -10.72 16.25 9.16
N PHE A 52 -10.27 15.36 8.27
CA PHE A 52 -10.95 15.05 7.02
C PHE A 52 -11.87 13.85 7.19
N ASN A 53 -12.89 13.75 6.34
CA ASN A 53 -13.71 12.54 6.26
C ASN A 53 -13.13 11.54 5.29
N SER A 54 -13.09 10.26 5.69
CA SER A 54 -12.67 9.16 4.82
C SER A 54 -13.72 8.90 3.73
N LEU A 55 -13.28 8.61 2.49
CA LEU A 55 -14.16 8.17 1.41
C LEU A 55 -14.66 6.74 1.53
N ILE A 56 -14.02 5.93 2.36
CA ILE A 56 -14.34 4.50 2.48
C ILE A 56 -15.55 4.32 3.37
N ASP A 57 -15.52 4.94 4.53
CA ASP A 57 -16.43 4.74 5.63
C ASP A 57 -16.97 6.03 6.26
N ASN A 58 -16.65 7.17 5.68
CA ASN A 58 -16.99 8.51 6.15
C ASN A 58 -16.45 8.86 7.55
N ASN A 59 -15.42 8.15 8.01
CA ASN A 59 -14.81 8.36 9.30
C ASN A 59 -13.84 9.55 9.30
N PRO A 60 -13.79 10.36 10.36
CA PRO A 60 -12.85 11.47 10.46
C PRO A 60 -11.40 10.99 10.55
N ILE A 61 -10.48 11.71 9.92
CA ILE A 61 -9.03 11.47 9.94
C ILE A 61 -8.35 12.75 10.39
N PRO A 62 -7.60 12.76 11.51
CA PRO A 62 -6.89 13.94 11.97
C PRO A 62 -5.77 14.32 11.00
N PHE A 63 -5.61 15.62 10.77
CA PHE A 63 -4.68 16.14 9.79
C PHE A 63 -3.86 17.33 10.28
N ILE A 64 -4.49 18.23 11.07
CA ILE A 64 -3.86 19.44 11.60
C ILE A 64 -4.13 19.49 13.09
N TYR A 65 -3.08 19.82 13.88
CA TYR A 65 -3.24 20.25 15.26
C TYR A 65 -3.11 21.75 15.35
N ILE A 66 -3.93 22.37 16.21
CA ILE A 66 -3.98 23.83 16.42
C ILE A 66 -3.67 24.14 17.88
N TYR A 67 -2.74 25.07 18.07
CA TYR A 67 -2.28 25.58 19.36
C TYR A 67 -2.64 27.05 19.49
N ASP A 68 -3.41 27.41 20.52
CA ASP A 68 -3.89 28.78 20.74
C ASP A 68 -3.00 29.53 21.75
N GLN A 69 -2.17 30.44 21.27
CA GLN A 69 -1.22 31.23 22.04
C GLN A 69 -1.62 32.71 22.19
N ARG A 70 -2.92 33.00 22.14
CA ARG A 70 -3.43 34.37 22.34
C ARG A 70 -3.31 34.79 23.83
N LYS A 71 -3.02 36.06 24.09
CA LYS A 71 -2.69 36.59 25.43
C LYS A 71 -3.76 36.43 26.51
N ASP A 72 -5.02 36.37 26.10
CA ASP A 72 -6.15 36.17 27.02
C ASP A 72 -6.23 34.74 27.60
N ILE A 73 -5.46 33.82 27.03
CA ILE A 73 -5.33 32.43 27.45
C ILE A 73 -3.93 32.32 28.05
N GLN A 74 -3.77 32.59 29.34
CA GLN A 74 -2.48 32.45 30.05
C GLN A 74 -2.03 31.00 29.97
N LEU A 75 -1.12 30.66 29.03
CA LEU A 75 -0.58 29.33 28.86
C LEU A 75 0.92 29.33 28.70
N LYS A 76 1.53 28.19 29.03
CA LYS A 76 2.95 27.83 28.91
C LYS A 76 3.55 28.41 27.63
N SER A 77 4.75 28.97 27.68
CA SER A 77 5.51 29.24 26.46
C SER A 77 5.74 27.92 25.74
N LEU A 78 5.08 27.74 24.59
CA LEU A 78 5.27 26.56 23.77
C LEU A 78 6.66 26.56 23.12
N ASP A 79 7.39 25.46 23.25
CA ASP A 79 8.58 25.24 22.44
C ASP A 79 8.17 24.69 21.08
N LEU A 80 8.28 25.53 20.06
CA LEU A 80 7.89 25.17 18.68
C LEU A 80 8.79 24.09 18.09
N VAL A 81 10.02 23.97 18.57
CA VAL A 81 10.96 22.93 18.16
C VAL A 81 10.52 21.59 18.73
N ASP A 82 10.10 21.57 19.99
CA ASP A 82 9.58 20.35 20.62
C ASP A 82 8.27 19.89 19.98
N ILE A 83 7.34 20.79 19.69
CA ILE A 83 6.12 20.47 18.95
C ILE A 83 6.46 19.81 17.60
N ASN A 84 7.37 20.39 16.84
CA ASN A 84 7.79 19.83 15.55
C ASN A 84 8.43 18.45 15.73
N ARG A 85 9.30 18.28 16.73
CA ARG A 85 9.97 17.01 17.04
C ARG A 85 8.96 15.92 17.41
N GLN A 86 8.03 16.23 18.31
CA GLN A 86 6.98 15.32 18.75
C GLN A 86 6.08 14.88 17.59
N LEU A 87 5.53 15.84 16.83
CA LEU A 87 4.61 15.53 15.72
C LEU A 87 5.35 14.83 14.55
N TRP A 88 6.60 15.17 14.29
CA TRP A 88 7.45 14.44 13.35
C TRP A 88 7.67 12.99 13.80
N THR A 89 7.93 12.77 15.09
CA THR A 89 8.14 11.42 15.64
C THR A 89 6.87 10.58 15.54
N LEU A 90 5.72 11.13 15.92
CA LEU A 90 4.43 10.45 15.77
C LEU A 90 4.10 10.13 14.31
N GLY A 91 4.42 11.03 13.39
CA GLY A 91 4.22 10.84 11.95
C GLY A 91 2.75 10.76 11.53
N GLU A 92 1.80 11.20 12.35
CA GLU A 92 0.36 11.08 12.14
C GLU A 92 -0.30 12.39 11.67
N ILE A 93 0.29 13.51 12.00
CA ILE A 93 -0.24 14.85 11.72
C ILE A 93 0.65 15.54 10.70
N ALA A 94 0.07 16.16 9.71
CA ALA A 94 0.82 16.80 8.63
C ALA A 94 1.25 18.23 8.95
N LEU A 95 0.44 18.96 9.72
CA LEU A 95 0.67 20.38 10.02
C LEU A 95 0.34 20.69 11.49
N ALA A 96 1.07 21.65 12.05
CA ALA A 96 0.68 22.32 13.29
C ALA A 96 0.48 23.83 13.01
N VAL A 97 -0.65 24.37 13.44
CA VAL A 97 -0.98 25.79 13.31
C VAL A 97 -0.95 26.43 14.69
N ILE A 98 -0.10 27.43 14.88
CA ILE A 98 0.03 28.16 16.13
C ILE A 98 -0.60 29.54 15.95
N VAL A 99 -1.66 29.82 16.70
CA VAL A 99 -2.47 31.05 16.61
C VAL A 99 -2.02 32.06 17.64
N TYR A 100 -1.68 33.27 17.21
CA TYR A 100 -1.32 34.43 18.03
C TYR A 100 -2.37 35.54 17.88
N ASP A 101 -2.28 36.62 18.69
CA ASP A 101 -3.16 37.77 18.58
C ASP A 101 -3.13 38.46 17.22
N ASP A 102 -1.96 38.54 16.63
CA ASP A 102 -1.66 39.25 15.37
C ASP A 102 -1.57 38.36 14.13
N GLY A 103 -1.79 37.07 14.29
CA GLY A 103 -1.74 36.10 13.15
C GLY A 103 -1.43 34.69 13.59
N PHE A 104 -0.76 33.91 12.73
CA PHE A 104 -0.45 32.50 12.99
C PHE A 104 0.84 32.08 12.31
N LYS A 105 1.44 31.00 12.80
CA LYS A 105 2.56 30.28 12.19
C LYS A 105 2.12 28.87 11.83
N ILE A 106 2.73 28.31 10.80
CA ILE A 106 2.45 26.94 10.37
C ILE A 106 3.75 26.15 10.35
N ILE A 107 3.77 25.06 11.11
CA ILE A 107 4.86 24.09 11.12
C ILE A 107 4.48 22.94 10.19
N ASP A 108 5.37 22.60 9.27
CA ASP A 108 5.25 21.41 8.41
C ASP A 108 5.85 20.21 9.14
N THR A 109 5.01 19.50 9.88
CA THR A 109 5.40 18.35 10.70
C THR A 109 5.76 17.10 9.89
N ARG A 110 5.66 17.14 8.56
CA ARG A 110 6.20 16.11 7.67
C ARG A 110 7.72 16.22 7.51
N ASN A 111 8.31 17.29 8.00
CA ASN A 111 9.72 17.56 8.00
C ASN A 111 10.27 17.59 9.42
N PRO A 112 11.50 17.07 9.65
CA PRO A 112 12.15 17.20 10.95
C PRO A 112 12.51 18.66 11.24
N ILE A 113 12.85 18.96 12.49
CA ILE A 113 13.40 20.27 12.87
C ILE A 113 14.60 20.64 12.00
N LYS A 114 14.78 21.91 11.69
CA LYS A 114 15.94 22.39 10.92
C LYS A 114 17.21 22.49 11.76
N SER A 115 17.04 22.90 13.00
CA SER A 115 18.12 22.99 14.02
C SER A 115 17.54 22.85 15.42
N ASP A 116 18.41 22.79 16.44
CA ASP A 116 17.99 22.77 17.86
C ASP A 116 17.18 24.01 18.28
N SER A 117 17.12 25.04 17.44
CA SER A 117 16.41 26.32 17.72
C SER A 117 15.38 26.71 16.64
N GLU A 118 15.23 25.89 15.57
CA GLU A 118 14.37 26.25 14.46
C GLU A 118 13.52 25.05 13.98
N PRO A 119 12.16 25.15 14.08
CA PRO A 119 11.25 24.14 13.54
C PRO A 119 11.18 24.23 12.01
N ALA A 120 10.60 23.23 11.38
CA ALA A 120 10.33 23.21 9.94
C ALA A 120 9.05 24.01 9.63
N TYR A 121 9.17 25.31 9.39
CA TYR A 121 8.04 26.11 8.96
C TYR A 121 7.57 25.75 7.54
N LEU A 122 6.27 25.82 7.31
CA LEU A 122 5.69 25.63 5.97
C LEU A 122 6.29 26.65 5.00
N ASP A 123 6.81 26.20 3.86
CA ASP A 123 7.53 27.01 2.86
C ASP A 123 8.72 27.83 3.42
N GLY A 124 9.24 27.47 4.59
CA GLY A 124 10.30 28.20 5.27
C GLY A 124 9.86 29.55 5.86
N LEU A 125 8.55 29.83 5.94
CA LEU A 125 8.01 31.08 6.45
C LEU A 125 8.03 31.13 7.99
N SER A 126 9.10 31.63 8.56
CA SER A 126 9.25 31.84 10.02
C SER A 126 8.48 33.04 10.57
N ILE A 127 7.92 33.90 9.69
CA ILE A 127 7.17 35.08 10.04
C ILE A 127 5.72 34.76 10.40
N ILE A 128 5.07 35.68 11.15
CA ILE A 128 3.65 35.59 11.44
C ILE A 128 2.83 35.93 10.19
N ILE A 129 1.99 35.02 9.75
CA ILE A 129 1.04 35.21 8.66
C ILE A 129 -0.19 35.90 9.23
N LYS A 130 -0.55 37.07 8.70
CA LYS A 130 -1.67 37.88 9.25
C LYS A 130 -3.03 37.46 8.69
N GLU A 131 -3.06 36.98 7.43
CA GLU A 131 -4.29 36.57 6.75
C GLU A 131 -4.02 35.32 5.90
N ILE A 132 -4.98 34.37 5.90
CA ILE A 132 -4.98 33.23 4.97
C ILE A 132 -5.71 33.66 3.71
N ASP A 133 -4.98 33.73 2.60
CA ASP A 133 -5.60 33.89 1.28
C ASP A 133 -6.28 32.59 0.82
N SER A 134 -7.10 32.70 -0.22
CA SER A 134 -7.84 31.54 -0.75
C SER A 134 -6.93 30.39 -1.19
N ALA A 135 -5.75 30.70 -1.77
CA ALA A 135 -4.84 29.66 -2.25
C ALA A 135 -4.20 28.88 -1.09
N LEU A 136 -3.71 29.60 -0.06
CA LEU A 136 -3.17 28.98 1.14
C LEU A 136 -4.23 28.18 1.91
N LYS A 137 -5.47 28.68 1.96
CA LYS A 137 -6.61 28.02 2.56
C LYS A 137 -6.92 26.68 1.89
N HIS A 138 -7.06 26.64 0.57
CA HIS A 138 -7.28 25.41 -0.19
C HIS A 138 -6.11 24.44 -0.05
N ARG A 139 -4.90 24.96 -0.13
CA ARG A 139 -3.69 24.16 0.01
C ARG A 139 -3.63 23.42 1.35
N ILE A 140 -4.03 24.03 2.43
CA ILE A 140 -3.98 23.48 3.79
C ILE A 140 -5.24 22.69 4.13
N PHE A 141 -6.40 23.34 4.13
CA PHE A 141 -7.64 22.77 4.69
C PHE A 141 -8.38 21.84 3.74
N GLU A 142 -8.12 21.93 2.44
CA GLU A 142 -8.55 20.95 1.45
C GLU A 142 -7.54 19.78 1.28
N GLY A 143 -6.39 19.85 1.96
CA GLY A 143 -5.40 18.78 1.92
C GLY A 143 -4.56 18.73 0.65
N LEU A 144 -4.57 19.77 -0.21
CA LEU A 144 -3.75 19.86 -1.42
C LEU A 144 -2.25 19.68 -1.14
N ILE A 145 -1.82 20.17 0.03
CA ILE A 145 -0.43 20.03 0.49
C ILE A 145 0.06 18.56 0.53
N LEU A 146 -0.83 17.58 0.68
CA LEU A 146 -0.48 16.16 0.64
C LEU A 146 -0.10 15.69 -0.76
N GLU A 147 -0.52 16.41 -1.79
CA GLU A 147 -0.31 16.06 -3.19
C GLU A 147 0.83 16.85 -3.84
N GLU A 148 1.45 17.80 -3.14
CA GLU A 148 2.56 18.58 -3.64
C GLU A 148 3.76 17.70 -3.98
N SER A 149 4.43 18.02 -5.07
CA SER A 149 5.52 17.20 -5.61
C SER A 149 6.71 17.12 -4.63
N PRO A 150 7.35 15.95 -4.48
CA PRO A 150 8.52 15.79 -3.61
C PRO A 150 9.79 16.44 -4.12
N ALA A 151 9.80 17.06 -5.29
CA ALA A 151 11.02 17.67 -5.84
C ALA A 151 11.64 18.72 -4.91
N ASP A 152 10.82 19.39 -4.08
CA ASP A 152 11.24 20.39 -3.12
C ASP A 152 11.32 19.89 -1.67
N TYR A 153 10.77 18.72 -1.40
CA TYR A 153 10.75 18.11 -0.08
C TYR A 153 11.20 16.66 -0.12
N VAL A 154 12.40 16.37 0.33
CA VAL A 154 12.87 15.01 0.60
C VAL A 154 12.17 14.50 1.87
N SER A 155 10.87 14.28 1.83
CA SER A 155 10.16 13.62 2.91
C SER A 155 10.42 12.10 2.84
N VAL A 156 11.58 11.70 3.28
CA VAL A 156 11.79 10.32 3.67
C VAL A 156 10.96 10.12 4.94
N SER A 157 10.13 9.07 4.99
CA SER A 157 9.45 8.69 6.24
C SER A 157 10.40 8.86 7.42
N PRO A 158 9.96 9.43 8.57
CA PRO A 158 10.82 9.58 9.76
C PRO A 158 11.61 8.30 10.03
N TYR A 159 10.93 7.18 9.99
CA TYR A 159 11.53 5.88 10.25
C TYR A 159 12.58 5.46 9.22
N GLN A 160 12.44 5.84 7.97
CA GLN A 160 13.39 5.50 6.92
C GLN A 160 14.73 6.20 7.11
N LYS A 161 14.72 7.45 7.57
CA LYS A 161 15.96 8.17 7.90
C LYS A 161 16.70 7.49 9.06
N LEU A 162 15.97 7.16 10.12
CA LEU A 162 16.54 6.49 11.28
C LEU A 162 17.09 5.10 10.94
N LEU A 163 16.33 4.31 10.17
CA LEU A 163 16.78 3.00 9.69
C LEU A 163 18.04 3.08 8.84
N ASN A 164 18.11 4.05 7.91
CA ASN A 164 19.28 4.26 7.07
C ASN A 164 20.51 4.66 7.89
N HIS A 165 20.31 5.49 8.91
CA HIS A 165 21.37 5.90 9.82
C HIS A 165 21.93 4.72 10.60
N ILE A 166 21.08 3.92 11.24
CA ILE A 166 21.49 2.73 11.98
C ILE A 166 22.24 1.74 11.08
N GLU A 167 21.75 1.49 9.87
CA GLU A 167 22.39 0.59 8.92
C GLU A 167 23.78 1.10 8.51
N ASN A 168 23.89 2.39 8.17
CA ASN A 168 25.13 2.96 7.64
C ASN A 168 26.17 3.23 8.73
N GLU A 169 25.74 3.74 9.89
CA GLU A 169 26.65 4.21 10.93
C GLU A 169 26.96 3.17 12.01
N ILE A 170 26.08 2.21 12.22
CA ILE A 170 26.28 1.20 13.27
C ILE A 170 26.56 -0.17 12.65
N LEU A 171 25.65 -0.74 11.86
CA LEU A 171 25.80 -2.12 11.39
C LEU A 171 27.00 -2.32 10.45
N LYS A 172 27.31 -1.35 9.59
CA LYS A 172 28.50 -1.43 8.73
C LYS A 172 29.82 -1.35 9.52
N LYS A 173 29.77 -0.81 10.74
CA LYS A 173 30.93 -0.72 11.64
C LYS A 173 31.04 -1.93 12.59
N SER A 174 30.30 -3.00 12.39
CA SER A 174 30.29 -4.20 13.25
C SER A 174 31.70 -4.74 13.55
N LYS A 175 32.60 -4.75 12.56
CA LYS A 175 34.00 -5.14 12.73
C LYS A 175 34.78 -4.20 13.65
N THR A 176 34.52 -2.90 13.61
CA THR A 176 35.15 -1.89 14.47
C THR A 176 34.56 -1.95 15.89
N ILE A 177 33.31 -2.28 16.02
CA ILE A 177 32.62 -2.52 17.29
C ILE A 177 33.15 -3.83 17.93
N GLY A 178 33.58 -4.79 17.12
CA GLY A 178 34.04 -6.10 17.59
C GLY A 178 32.91 -7.08 17.90
N CYS A 179 31.73 -6.84 17.33
CA CYS A 179 30.54 -7.65 17.52
C CYS A 179 30.09 -8.32 16.20
N GLN A 180 29.68 -9.58 16.26
CA GLN A 180 29.06 -10.24 15.13
C GLN A 180 27.77 -9.49 14.70
N PRO A 181 27.51 -9.35 13.39
CA PRO A 181 26.36 -8.57 12.92
C PRO A 181 25.01 -9.03 13.48
N ASN A 182 24.83 -10.33 13.72
CA ASN A 182 23.58 -10.87 14.24
C ASN A 182 23.39 -10.51 15.74
N LEU A 183 24.45 -10.63 16.53
CA LEU A 183 24.40 -10.22 17.93
C LEU A 183 24.19 -8.70 18.04
N LEU A 184 24.91 -7.92 17.23
CA LEU A 184 24.76 -6.45 17.22
C LEU A 184 23.31 -6.03 16.96
N LYS A 185 22.61 -6.71 16.07
CA LYS A 185 21.19 -6.44 15.78
C LYS A 185 20.29 -6.73 17.00
N LYS A 186 20.47 -7.88 17.65
CA LYS A 186 19.74 -8.22 18.86
C LYS A 186 19.98 -7.20 19.97
N LEU A 187 21.22 -6.80 20.16
CA LEU A 187 21.60 -5.80 21.15
C LEU A 187 21.00 -4.43 20.87
N LEU A 188 21.01 -3.97 19.61
CA LEU A 188 20.42 -2.68 19.24
C LEU A 188 18.94 -2.59 19.61
N VAL A 189 18.17 -3.65 19.41
CA VAL A 189 16.75 -3.67 19.82
C VAL A 189 16.63 -3.49 21.34
N LYS A 190 17.45 -4.21 22.13
CA LYS A 190 17.45 -4.09 23.60
C LYS A 190 17.88 -2.68 24.03
N PHE A 191 18.90 -2.11 23.39
CA PHE A 191 19.43 -0.76 23.70
C PHE A 191 18.41 0.34 23.38
N ILE A 192 17.72 0.24 22.26
CA ILE A 192 16.63 1.16 21.91
C ILE A 192 15.49 1.06 22.93
N LEU A 193 15.16 -0.15 23.38
CA LEU A 193 14.16 -0.33 24.44
C LEU A 193 14.60 0.32 25.76
N ILE A 194 15.85 0.11 26.19
CA ILE A 194 16.35 0.73 27.42
C ILE A 194 16.32 2.25 27.29
N LYS A 195 16.74 2.79 26.13
CA LYS A 195 16.71 4.20 25.84
C LYS A 195 15.29 4.77 25.85
N TYR A 196 14.33 4.02 25.23
CA TYR A 196 12.92 4.35 25.29
C TYR A 196 12.41 4.43 26.74
N LEU A 197 12.71 3.42 27.57
CA LEU A 197 12.31 3.42 28.98
C LEU A 197 12.98 4.54 29.80
N GLU A 198 14.24 4.91 29.49
CA GLU A 198 14.97 6.01 30.12
C GLU A 198 14.29 7.35 29.88
N GLU A 199 13.78 7.59 28.66
CA GLU A 199 13.15 8.85 28.26
C GLU A 199 11.68 8.95 28.64
N GLN A 200 11.06 7.88 29.15
CA GLN A 200 9.69 7.90 29.65
C GLN A 200 9.58 8.76 30.91
N ILE A 201 9.02 9.96 30.76
CA ILE A 201 8.78 10.92 31.86
C ILE A 201 7.35 11.42 31.77
N ASP A 202 6.58 11.31 32.89
CA ASP A 202 5.24 11.86 32.93
C ASP A 202 5.21 13.38 33.21
N ASN A 203 4.04 14.00 33.11
CA ASN A 203 3.82 15.42 33.34
C ASN A 203 4.16 15.86 34.78
N SER A 204 4.32 14.92 35.72
CA SER A 204 4.72 15.15 37.11
C SER A 204 6.23 15.03 37.31
N GLY A 205 7.00 14.70 36.26
CA GLY A 205 8.44 14.51 36.28
C GLY A 205 8.89 13.14 36.83
N ASN A 206 7.96 12.15 36.91
CA ASN A 206 8.32 10.80 37.29
C ASN A 206 8.87 10.07 36.08
N SER A 207 9.97 9.33 36.24
CA SER A 207 10.63 8.51 35.24
C SER A 207 10.54 7.03 35.61
N VAL A 208 10.73 6.14 34.61
CA VAL A 208 10.79 4.67 34.84
C VAL A 208 11.95 4.32 35.74
N PHE A 209 13.11 4.92 35.52
CA PHE A 209 14.31 4.69 36.33
C PHE A 209 14.50 5.77 37.36
N GLU A 210 14.89 5.40 38.57
CA GLU A 210 15.33 6.35 39.59
C GLU A 210 16.52 7.20 39.12
N LYS A 211 16.64 8.41 39.66
CA LYS A 211 17.63 9.39 39.20
C LYS A 211 19.08 8.89 39.19
N ASP A 212 19.45 7.93 40.06
CA ASP A 212 20.78 7.38 40.16
C ASP A 212 20.88 5.92 39.72
N PHE A 213 19.87 5.42 39.01
CA PHE A 213 19.76 4.00 38.62
C PHE A 213 20.99 3.52 37.84
N PHE A 214 21.40 4.24 36.82
CA PHE A 214 22.53 3.86 35.96
C PHE A 214 23.89 3.96 36.63
N SER A 215 24.02 4.73 37.73
CA SER A 215 25.25 4.81 38.49
C SER A 215 25.75 3.48 39.02
N ARG A 216 24.83 2.52 39.26
CA ARG A 216 25.12 1.16 39.73
C ARG A 216 25.94 0.32 38.73
N PHE A 217 25.86 0.72 37.45
CA PHE A 217 26.45 -0.01 36.33
C PHE A 217 27.60 0.74 35.66
N ILE A 218 28.22 1.68 36.37
CA ILE A 218 29.44 2.41 35.91
C ILE A 218 30.60 2.03 36.82
N ASN A 219 31.78 1.85 36.21
CA ASN A 219 32.97 1.50 36.98
C ASN A 219 33.45 2.68 37.86
N ASP A 220 33.76 2.41 39.17
CA ASP A 220 34.24 3.37 40.14
C ASP A 220 35.58 4.08 39.78
N GLY A 221 36.23 3.69 38.69
CA GLY A 221 37.49 4.28 38.18
C GLY A 221 37.37 5.45 37.24
N VAL A 222 36.16 5.78 36.77
CA VAL A 222 35.94 7.00 35.98
C VAL A 222 35.64 8.12 36.96
N ASN A 223 36.63 8.97 37.19
CA ASN A 223 36.59 10.08 38.16
C ASN A 223 35.25 10.85 38.06
N ASN A 224 34.49 10.86 39.15
CA ASN A 224 33.24 11.58 39.41
C ASN A 224 33.31 13.12 39.21
N THR A 225 34.39 13.67 38.72
CA THR A 225 34.60 15.11 38.52
C THR A 225 34.19 15.64 37.15
N LEU A 226 33.83 14.78 36.21
CA LEU A 226 33.36 15.17 34.84
C LEU A 226 31.83 15.20 34.68
N PHE A 227 31.08 14.61 35.60
CA PHE A 227 29.63 14.59 35.49
C PHE A 227 28.98 15.66 36.38
N GLN A 228 28.68 16.80 35.81
CA GLN A 228 27.71 17.75 36.38
C GLN A 228 26.24 17.27 36.20
N GLU A 229 26.04 16.29 35.29
CA GLU A 229 24.77 15.67 34.98
C GLU A 229 24.72 14.22 35.43
N LYS A 230 23.51 13.68 35.65
CA LYS A 230 23.31 12.32 36.12
C LYS A 230 23.68 11.32 35.04
N PRO A 231 24.29 10.16 35.40
CA PRO A 231 24.65 9.13 34.46
C PRO A 231 23.43 8.60 33.67
N THR A 232 23.63 8.43 32.38
CA THR A 232 22.65 7.97 31.42
C THR A 232 22.91 6.51 31.01
N PHE A 233 21.99 5.89 30.31
CA PHE A 233 22.20 4.58 29.68
C PHE A 233 23.42 4.58 28.75
N CYS A 234 23.67 5.67 28.00
CA CYS A 234 24.84 5.81 27.14
C CYS A 234 26.16 5.75 27.92
N ASP A 235 26.20 6.26 29.15
CA ASP A 235 27.39 6.15 30.01
C ASP A 235 27.64 4.71 30.47
N VAL A 236 26.60 3.91 30.66
CA VAL A 236 26.76 2.46 30.95
C VAL A 236 27.36 1.73 29.73
N LEU A 237 26.95 2.09 28.49
CA LEU A 237 27.54 1.53 27.28
C LEU A 237 29.04 1.85 27.17
N ARG A 238 29.46 3.07 27.57
CA ARG A 238 30.88 3.49 27.62
C ARG A 238 31.65 2.80 28.73
N GLY A 239 30.98 2.41 29.80
CA GLY A 239 31.58 1.82 31.00
C GLY A 239 31.78 0.30 30.95
N ASN A 240 31.41 -0.40 29.88
CA ASN A 240 31.51 -1.87 29.70
C ASN A 240 30.77 -2.77 30.73
N LYS A 241 29.85 -2.24 31.53
CA LYS A 241 29.01 -3.04 32.45
C LYS A 241 27.61 -3.35 31.93
N ILE A 242 27.44 -3.33 30.64
CA ILE A 242 26.14 -3.54 29.96
C ILE A 242 25.57 -4.93 30.24
N SER A 243 26.38 -5.97 30.33
CA SER A 243 25.92 -7.34 30.66
C SER A 243 25.25 -7.38 32.04
N GLU A 244 25.81 -6.68 33.05
CA GLU A 244 25.23 -6.61 34.38
C GLU A 244 23.86 -5.90 34.34
N LEU A 245 23.73 -4.81 33.59
CA LEU A 245 22.47 -4.11 33.42
C LEU A 245 21.43 -5.02 32.74
N LEU A 246 21.79 -5.70 31.61
CA LEU A 246 20.88 -6.59 30.90
C LEU A 246 20.39 -7.73 31.80
N ASN A 247 21.28 -8.35 32.57
CA ASN A 247 20.92 -9.43 33.51
C ASN A 247 19.97 -8.89 34.59
N PHE A 248 20.25 -7.72 35.14
CA PHE A 248 19.40 -7.10 36.16
C PHE A 248 17.99 -6.79 35.59
N LEU A 249 17.92 -6.21 34.39
CA LEU A 249 16.63 -5.91 33.73
C LEU A 249 15.86 -7.20 33.37
N ASN A 250 16.58 -8.26 33.01
CA ASN A 250 15.97 -9.56 32.74
C ASN A 250 15.31 -10.17 33.97
N GLU A 251 15.97 -10.07 35.13
CA GLU A 251 15.40 -10.50 36.42
C GLU A 251 14.21 -9.62 36.84
N LYS A 252 14.32 -8.28 36.65
CA LYS A 252 13.29 -7.33 37.07
C LYS A 252 12.02 -7.44 36.23
N PHE A 253 12.14 -7.46 34.91
CA PHE A 253 10.99 -7.46 34.03
C PHE A 253 10.50 -8.86 33.64
N ASN A 254 11.32 -9.90 33.82
CA ASN A 254 11.01 -11.25 33.36
C ASN A 254 10.80 -11.32 31.81
N GLY A 255 10.21 -12.39 31.31
CA GLY A 255 9.81 -12.52 29.88
C GLY A 255 10.95 -12.75 28.91
N GLY A 256 12.21 -12.80 29.34
CA GLY A 256 13.35 -13.14 28.48
C GLY A 256 13.83 -12.08 27.49
N ILE A 257 13.23 -10.87 27.50
CA ILE A 257 13.55 -9.80 26.53
C ILE A 257 15.01 -9.35 26.61
N PHE A 258 15.52 -9.21 27.85
CA PHE A 258 16.88 -8.77 28.10
C PHE A 258 17.88 -9.93 28.22
N ASN A 259 17.41 -11.17 28.05
CA ASN A 259 18.26 -12.35 28.15
C ASN A 259 19.37 -12.33 27.08
N ILE A 260 20.59 -12.68 27.49
CA ILE A 260 21.78 -12.90 26.66
C ILE A 260 22.38 -14.26 26.98
N SER A 261 22.86 -14.98 25.95
CA SER A 261 23.56 -16.25 26.19
C SER A 261 24.97 -16.02 26.75
N ALA A 262 25.56 -17.04 27.36
CA ALA A 262 26.93 -16.95 27.86
C ALA A 262 27.94 -16.63 26.73
N GLU A 263 27.70 -17.12 25.53
CA GLU A 263 28.54 -16.84 24.35
C GLU A 263 28.39 -15.37 23.89
N GLU A 264 27.15 -14.87 23.88
CA GLU A 264 26.84 -13.47 23.57
C GLU A 264 27.41 -12.52 24.61
N GLU A 265 27.44 -12.91 25.90
CA GLU A 265 28.04 -12.13 26.98
C GLU A 265 29.57 -11.95 26.82
N ILE A 266 30.28 -13.02 26.47
CA ILE A 266 31.73 -12.97 26.21
C ILE A 266 32.04 -12.00 25.06
N GLU A 267 31.26 -12.06 23.99
CA GLU A 267 31.43 -11.18 22.82
C GLU A 267 31.14 -9.71 23.20
N LEU A 268 30.08 -9.49 23.99
CA LEU A 268 29.67 -8.17 24.47
C LEU A 268 30.73 -7.50 25.36
N GLN A 269 31.38 -8.27 26.24
CA GLN A 269 32.44 -7.77 27.12
C GLN A 269 33.68 -7.26 26.36
N SER A 270 33.94 -7.80 25.18
CA SER A 270 35.08 -7.40 24.32
C SER A 270 34.70 -6.30 23.30
N ALA A 271 33.44 -5.96 23.16
CA ALA A 271 32.93 -5.03 22.16
C ALA A 271 33.20 -3.57 22.53
N ASN A 272 33.53 -2.75 21.52
CA ASN A 272 33.62 -1.29 21.68
C ASN A 272 32.27 -0.63 21.45
N LEU A 273 31.50 -0.43 22.51
CA LEU A 273 30.16 0.12 22.45
C LEU A 273 30.08 1.64 22.39
N ASN A 274 31.22 2.34 22.44
CA ASN A 274 31.25 3.82 22.37
C ASN A 274 30.55 4.35 21.10
N ILE A 275 30.76 3.67 19.97
CA ILE A 275 30.13 4.05 18.70
C ILE A 275 28.58 4.02 18.79
N ILE A 276 28.04 3.06 19.52
CA ILE A 276 26.60 2.92 19.75
C ILE A 276 26.13 3.97 20.75
N ALA A 277 26.87 4.19 21.83
CA ALA A 277 26.56 5.22 22.82
C ALA A 277 26.51 6.61 22.16
N ASP A 278 27.53 6.93 21.37
CA ASP A 278 27.64 8.23 20.69
C ASP A 278 26.51 8.41 19.64
N ALA A 279 26.07 7.33 19.00
CA ALA A 279 24.91 7.37 18.13
C ALA A 279 23.59 7.60 18.89
N LEU A 280 23.40 6.96 20.05
CA LEU A 280 22.16 7.04 20.84
C LEU A 280 22.03 8.35 21.62
N ASP A 281 23.12 8.97 22.08
CA ASP A 281 23.06 10.25 22.80
C ASP A 281 23.14 11.48 21.88
N GLY A 282 23.37 11.25 20.60
CA GLY A 282 23.41 12.31 19.62
C GLY A 282 24.65 13.18 19.68
N SER A 283 25.73 12.75 20.33
CA SER A 283 26.94 13.58 20.59
C SER A 283 27.92 13.64 19.44
N ILE A 284 27.83 12.80 18.41
CA ILE A 284 28.72 12.84 17.24
C ILE A 284 28.00 13.06 15.95
N ASP A 285 28.37 14.16 15.28
CA ASP A 285 28.32 14.30 13.86
C ASP A 285 29.73 14.47 13.28
N LEU A 286 30.13 13.52 12.41
CA LEU A 286 31.44 13.56 11.73
C LEU A 286 31.55 14.66 10.67
N HIS A 287 30.47 15.38 10.38
CA HIS A 287 30.39 16.38 9.31
C HIS A 287 29.77 17.73 9.68
N GLY A 288 29.54 18.01 10.97
CA GLY A 288 28.98 19.28 11.45
C GLY A 288 27.47 19.43 11.20
N GLN A 289 26.75 18.32 10.94
CA GLN A 289 25.28 18.26 10.86
C GLN A 289 24.72 17.74 12.19
N MET A 290 23.50 18.15 12.56
CA MET A 290 22.83 17.64 13.74
C MET A 290 22.72 16.10 13.69
N SER A 291 23.03 15.45 14.80
CA SER A 291 22.79 14.00 14.89
C SER A 291 21.33 13.68 14.63
N ILE A 292 21.11 12.61 13.84
CA ILE A 292 19.75 12.23 13.45
C ILE A 292 18.86 11.90 14.65
N TRP A 293 19.47 11.46 15.77
CA TRP A 293 18.74 11.10 16.98
C TRP A 293 18.11 12.32 17.67
N LYS A 294 18.65 13.52 17.49
CA LYS A 294 18.06 14.77 18.01
C LYS A 294 16.75 15.18 17.30
N TYR A 295 16.48 14.59 16.16
CA TYR A 295 15.22 14.83 15.44
C TYR A 295 14.03 14.10 16.05
N TYR A 296 14.24 13.11 16.93
CA TYR A 296 13.21 12.24 17.47
C TYR A 296 12.99 12.48 18.95
N ASP A 297 11.74 12.38 19.36
CA ASP A 297 11.34 12.23 20.76
C ASP A 297 11.10 10.74 21.02
N PHE A 298 12.01 10.09 21.75
CA PHE A 298 11.90 8.66 22.04
C PHE A 298 10.70 8.31 22.91
N ASN A 299 10.21 9.27 23.71
CA ASN A 299 8.98 9.11 24.50
C ASN A 299 7.75 8.83 23.62
N LEU A 300 7.75 9.36 22.40
CA LEU A 300 6.65 9.25 21.44
C LEU A 300 6.98 8.33 20.25
N LEU A 301 8.13 7.62 20.29
CA LEU A 301 8.53 6.76 19.19
C LEU A 301 7.55 5.59 19.02
N PRO A 302 6.86 5.48 17.88
CA PRO A 302 5.93 4.37 17.65
C PRO A 302 6.66 3.03 17.64
N ILE A 303 6.10 2.06 18.33
CA ILE A 303 6.71 0.76 18.56
C ILE A 303 6.80 -0.07 17.29
N GLU A 304 5.93 0.18 16.33
CA GLU A 304 6.01 -0.38 14.98
C GLU A 304 7.36 -0.12 14.31
N PHE A 305 8.06 0.93 14.77
CA PHE A 305 9.42 1.23 14.33
C PHE A 305 10.41 0.14 14.72
N ILE A 306 10.31 -0.41 15.93
CA ILE A 306 11.20 -1.47 16.43
C ILE A 306 11.04 -2.74 15.60
N SER A 307 9.80 -3.13 15.28
CA SER A 307 9.51 -4.24 14.37
C SER A 307 10.15 -4.03 13.00
N ARG A 308 10.07 -2.79 12.44
CA ARG A 308 10.70 -2.44 11.16
C ARG A 308 12.21 -2.48 11.18
N LEU A 309 12.80 -2.00 12.26
CA LEU A 309 14.25 -1.98 12.45
C LEU A 309 14.81 -3.39 12.28
N TYR A 310 14.22 -4.34 12.97
CA TYR A 310 14.67 -5.72 12.93
C TYR A 310 14.45 -6.41 11.58
N GLU A 311 13.29 -6.29 10.99
CA GLU A 311 13.04 -6.89 9.68
C GLU A 311 14.04 -6.43 8.63
N ARG A 312 14.37 -5.15 8.64
CA ARG A 312 15.39 -4.61 7.76
C ARG A 312 16.78 -5.20 8.06
N PHE A 313 17.07 -5.46 9.32
CA PHE A 313 18.32 -6.07 9.74
C PHE A 313 18.45 -7.52 9.25
N VAL A 314 17.40 -8.31 9.36
CA VAL A 314 17.41 -9.70 8.88
C VAL A 314 17.52 -9.79 7.37
N THR A 315 16.87 -8.87 6.64
CA THR A 315 16.85 -8.92 5.18
C THR A 315 18.13 -8.43 4.50
N SER A 316 18.91 -7.56 5.17
CA SER A 316 20.09 -6.93 4.55
C SER A 316 21.35 -7.81 4.52
N VAL A 317 21.51 -8.78 5.42
CA VAL A 317 22.77 -9.53 5.61
C VAL A 317 22.87 -10.81 4.79
N ASP A 318 21.78 -11.52 4.56
CA ASP A 318 21.86 -12.92 4.09
C ASP A 318 21.48 -13.16 2.63
N GLY A 319 21.02 -12.18 1.89
CA GLY A 319 20.48 -12.41 0.54
C GLY A 319 19.28 -13.40 0.53
N LYS A 320 18.82 -13.84 1.69
CA LYS A 320 17.77 -14.83 1.92
C LYS A 320 16.37 -14.32 1.54
N GLN A 321 16.18 -13.01 1.42
CA GLN A 321 14.91 -12.41 1.03
C GLN A 321 14.35 -12.98 -0.29
N LYS A 322 15.23 -13.41 -1.22
CA LYS A 322 14.81 -14.05 -2.47
C LYS A 322 14.39 -15.49 -2.31
N SER A 323 14.87 -16.16 -1.28
CA SER A 323 14.72 -17.57 -1.06
C SER A 323 13.49 -17.91 -0.22
N THR A 324 13.17 -17.13 0.80
CA THR A 324 12.04 -17.39 1.70
C THR A 324 10.71 -16.80 1.22
N GLY A 325 10.72 -15.92 0.21
CA GLY A 325 9.50 -15.24 -0.25
C GLY A 325 8.85 -14.34 0.82
N ALA A 326 9.57 -14.07 1.92
CA ALA A 326 9.10 -13.21 2.98
C ALA A 326 9.25 -11.74 2.57
N TYR A 327 8.14 -11.01 2.60
CA TYR A 327 8.08 -9.58 2.30
C TYR A 327 7.54 -8.82 3.49
N TYR A 328 8.27 -7.78 3.85
CA TYR A 328 7.87 -6.87 4.92
C TYR A 328 6.53 -6.19 4.64
N THR A 329 5.65 -6.13 5.63
CA THR A 329 4.38 -5.38 5.53
C THR A 329 4.58 -3.92 5.91
N PRO A 330 4.39 -2.95 4.98
CA PRO A 330 4.50 -1.54 5.32
C PRO A 330 3.49 -1.13 6.41
N PRO A 331 3.84 -0.23 7.36
CA PRO A 331 2.97 0.15 8.48
C PRO A 331 1.61 0.69 8.06
N HIS A 332 1.55 1.52 7.01
CA HIS A 332 0.30 2.05 6.50
C HIS A 332 -0.63 0.95 5.94
N LEU A 333 -0.06 -0.16 5.43
CA LEU A 333 -0.83 -1.33 5.02
C LEU A 333 -1.31 -2.13 6.25
N ALA A 334 -0.47 -2.31 7.26
CA ALA A 334 -0.86 -2.97 8.50
C ALA A 334 -1.93 -2.15 9.26
N ARG A 335 -1.83 -0.81 9.26
CA ARG A 335 -2.89 0.08 9.79
C ARG A 335 -4.20 -0.07 9.05
N LEU A 336 -4.18 -0.13 7.71
CA LEU A 336 -5.40 -0.37 6.93
C LEU A 336 -6.09 -1.68 7.35
N LEU A 337 -5.31 -2.74 7.58
CA LEU A 337 -5.86 -4.02 8.04
C LEU A 337 -6.53 -3.87 9.42
N VAL A 338 -5.88 -3.17 10.34
CA VAL A 338 -6.42 -2.94 11.69
C VAL A 338 -7.68 -2.05 11.64
N ASP A 339 -7.67 -0.96 10.89
CA ASP A 339 -8.82 -0.06 10.77
C ASP A 339 -10.05 -0.79 10.19
N GLU A 340 -9.84 -1.71 9.24
CA GLU A 340 -10.90 -2.51 8.63
C GLU A 340 -11.47 -3.62 9.52
N LEU A 341 -10.65 -4.17 10.42
CA LEU A 341 -11.02 -5.31 11.25
C LEU A 341 -11.47 -4.93 12.66
N LEU A 342 -10.91 -3.84 13.17
CA LEU A 342 -11.12 -3.32 14.52
C LEU A 342 -11.53 -1.83 14.49
N PRO A 343 -12.68 -1.50 13.87
CA PRO A 343 -13.19 -0.14 13.91
C PRO A 343 -13.49 0.29 15.36
N PHE A 344 -13.48 1.59 15.63
CA PHE A 344 -13.61 2.13 17.01
C PHE A 344 -14.98 1.91 17.65
N ASP A 345 -16.02 1.62 16.88
CA ASP A 345 -17.37 1.28 17.33
C ASP A 345 -17.57 -0.21 17.61
N LYS A 346 -16.51 -1.02 17.40
CA LYS A 346 -16.59 -2.48 17.59
C LYS A 346 -16.69 -2.83 19.08
N GLU A 347 -17.76 -3.48 19.47
CA GLU A 347 -17.88 -4.08 20.79
C GLU A 347 -17.07 -5.38 20.87
N ILE A 348 -16.22 -5.51 21.89
CA ILE A 348 -15.32 -6.65 22.08
C ILE A 348 -15.52 -7.26 23.47
N ASP A 349 -15.70 -8.58 23.50
CA ASP A 349 -15.56 -9.42 24.68
C ASP A 349 -14.09 -9.89 24.83
N PHE A 350 -13.28 -9.13 25.52
CA PHE A 350 -11.84 -9.41 25.71
C PHE A 350 -11.52 -10.77 26.33
N THR A 351 -12.50 -11.47 26.88
CA THR A 351 -12.31 -12.81 27.46
C THR A 351 -12.22 -13.89 26.38
N ASN A 352 -13.05 -13.77 25.33
CA ASN A 352 -13.22 -14.81 24.32
C ASN A 352 -12.76 -14.38 22.91
N PHE A 353 -12.43 -13.13 22.72
CA PHE A 353 -12.01 -12.59 21.43
C PHE A 353 -10.56 -12.96 21.10
N LYS A 354 -10.31 -13.46 19.88
CA LYS A 354 -9.00 -13.94 19.45
C LYS A 354 -8.62 -13.44 18.07
N ILE A 355 -7.40 -12.96 17.95
CA ILE A 355 -6.78 -12.46 16.71
C ILE A 355 -5.58 -13.33 16.38
N LEU A 356 -5.44 -13.76 15.13
CA LEU A 356 -4.32 -14.54 14.64
C LEU A 356 -3.63 -13.85 13.46
N ASP A 357 -2.30 -13.80 13.53
CA ASP A 357 -1.45 -13.65 12.34
C ASP A 357 -0.76 -15.00 12.07
N PRO A 358 -1.11 -15.70 10.97
CA PRO A 358 -0.58 -17.04 10.67
C PRO A 358 0.86 -17.05 10.15
N SER A 359 1.47 -15.88 9.95
CA SER A 359 2.84 -15.68 9.48
C SER A 359 3.36 -14.32 9.96
N CYS A 360 3.44 -14.18 11.30
CA CYS A 360 3.49 -12.86 11.93
C CYS A 360 4.82 -12.10 11.72
N GLY A 361 5.90 -12.78 11.33
CA GLY A 361 7.21 -12.15 11.19
C GLY A 361 7.61 -11.42 12.46
N SER A 362 7.94 -10.14 12.37
CA SER A 362 8.26 -9.27 13.51
C SER A 362 7.03 -8.65 14.21
N GLY A 363 5.82 -9.09 13.88
CA GLY A 363 4.60 -8.82 14.63
C GLY A 363 3.93 -7.47 14.40
N ILE A 364 4.27 -6.72 13.35
CA ILE A 364 3.72 -5.36 13.13
C ILE A 364 2.20 -5.31 13.17
N PHE A 365 1.53 -6.31 12.57
CA PHE A 365 0.09 -6.39 12.59
C PHE A 365 -0.44 -6.68 14.01
N LEU A 366 0.17 -7.61 14.73
CA LEU A 366 -0.23 -7.99 16.08
C LEU A 366 -0.04 -6.84 17.09
N VAL A 367 1.05 -6.08 16.95
CA VAL A 367 1.33 -4.89 17.78
C VAL A 367 0.25 -3.82 17.56
N LEU A 368 -0.06 -3.49 16.30
CA LEU A 368 -1.11 -2.52 15.98
C LEU A 368 -2.51 -3.00 16.42
N ALA A 369 -2.78 -4.30 16.29
CA ALA A 369 -4.02 -4.88 16.78
C ALA A 369 -4.12 -4.79 18.31
N TYR A 370 -3.03 -5.09 19.03
CA TYR A 370 -3.00 -4.97 20.49
C TYR A 370 -3.17 -3.52 20.94
N LYS A 371 -2.47 -2.56 20.32
CA LYS A 371 -2.67 -1.13 20.54
C LYS A 371 -4.13 -0.72 20.39
N ARG A 372 -4.79 -1.18 19.33
CA ARG A 372 -6.21 -0.91 19.11
C ARG A 372 -7.11 -1.57 20.19
N LEU A 373 -6.79 -2.77 20.65
CA LEU A 373 -7.53 -3.44 21.72
C LEU A 373 -7.41 -2.68 23.05
N ILE A 374 -6.21 -2.21 23.43
CA ILE A 374 -6.01 -1.35 24.59
C ILE A 374 -6.84 -0.07 24.45
N THR A 375 -6.79 0.58 23.31
CA THR A 375 -7.59 1.78 23.03
C THR A 375 -9.09 1.52 23.22
N LEU A 376 -9.62 0.44 22.65
CA LEU A 376 -11.04 0.08 22.78
C LEU A 376 -11.41 -0.23 24.23
N TRP A 377 -10.50 -0.88 24.98
CA TRP A 377 -10.69 -1.11 26.41
C TRP A 377 -10.72 0.22 27.19
N MET A 378 -9.80 1.15 26.91
CA MET A 378 -9.77 2.48 27.55
C MET A 378 -11.07 3.27 27.26
N LEU A 379 -11.51 3.30 26.02
CA LEU A 379 -12.76 3.97 25.60
C LEU A 379 -13.98 3.35 26.30
N LYS A 380 -14.07 2.02 26.33
CA LYS A 380 -15.15 1.28 27.00
C LYS A 380 -15.24 1.57 28.51
N ASN A 381 -14.10 1.76 29.17
CA ASN A 381 -14.00 2.05 30.59
C ASN A 381 -13.89 3.54 30.94
N ASN A 382 -14.01 4.43 29.94
CA ASN A 382 -13.86 5.90 30.10
C ASN A 382 -12.54 6.30 30.77
N LYS A 383 -11.43 5.60 30.42
CA LYS A 383 -10.10 5.84 30.96
C LYS A 383 -9.27 6.69 30.02
N GLN A 384 -8.49 7.63 30.60
CA GLN A 384 -7.54 8.45 29.86
C GLN A 384 -6.10 7.91 29.94
N ALA A 385 -5.80 7.09 30.95
CA ALA A 385 -4.52 6.44 31.15
C ALA A 385 -4.74 5.09 31.86
N ILE A 386 -3.75 4.21 31.78
CA ILE A 386 -3.69 2.94 32.53
C ILE A 386 -3.08 3.24 33.91
N GLU A 387 -3.84 3.00 34.95
CA GLU A 387 -3.47 3.34 36.33
C GLU A 387 -3.75 2.19 37.29
N GLY A 388 -2.71 1.83 38.09
CA GLY A 388 -2.81 0.82 39.13
C GLY A 388 -2.72 -0.62 38.62
N GLU A 389 -2.53 -1.54 39.57
CA GLU A 389 -2.30 -2.95 39.29
C GLU A 389 -3.46 -3.67 38.60
N GLU A 390 -4.72 -3.23 38.83
CA GLU A 390 -5.90 -3.84 38.21
C GLU A 390 -5.93 -3.55 36.72
N ASP A 391 -5.71 -2.31 36.30
CA ASP A 391 -5.67 -1.94 34.89
C ASP A 391 -4.52 -2.65 34.16
N ILE A 392 -3.34 -2.68 34.76
CA ILE A 392 -2.17 -3.39 34.21
C ILE A 392 -2.50 -4.88 34.03
N LYS A 393 -3.16 -5.48 34.99
CA LYS A 393 -3.59 -6.88 34.91
C LYS A 393 -4.60 -7.10 33.78
N GLU A 394 -5.55 -6.20 33.60
CA GLU A 394 -6.57 -6.27 32.54
C GLU A 394 -5.91 -6.20 31.16
N ILE A 395 -5.03 -5.23 30.90
CA ILE A 395 -4.38 -5.11 29.59
C ILE A 395 -3.40 -6.27 29.31
N LYS A 396 -2.73 -6.83 30.34
CA LYS A 396 -1.97 -8.09 30.21
C LYS A 396 -2.87 -9.28 29.88
N THR A 397 -4.06 -9.33 30.47
CA THR A 397 -5.05 -10.36 30.18
C THR A 397 -5.55 -10.25 28.74
N ILE A 398 -5.78 -9.03 28.22
CA ILE A 398 -6.11 -8.78 26.82
C ILE A 398 -4.99 -9.34 25.91
N LEU A 399 -3.72 -9.06 26.20
CA LEU A 399 -2.59 -9.60 25.44
C LEU A 399 -2.63 -11.14 25.38
N SER A 400 -2.76 -11.79 26.54
CA SER A 400 -2.74 -13.25 26.67
C SER A 400 -3.96 -13.93 26.04
N ASN A 401 -5.16 -13.31 26.12
CA ASN A 401 -6.38 -13.91 25.62
C ASN A 401 -6.58 -13.66 24.13
N CYS A 402 -6.17 -12.47 23.64
CA CYS A 402 -6.62 -11.98 22.34
C CYS A 402 -5.56 -12.11 21.24
N ILE A 403 -4.26 -12.08 21.53
CA ILE A 403 -3.21 -11.96 20.52
C ILE A 403 -2.48 -13.29 20.32
N PHE A 404 -2.46 -13.77 19.05
CA PHE A 404 -1.80 -15.02 18.66
C PHE A 404 -1.02 -14.85 17.37
N GLY A 405 0.17 -15.44 17.31
CA GLY A 405 1.06 -15.39 16.15
C GLY A 405 1.76 -16.73 15.89
N VAL A 406 1.99 -17.02 14.62
CA VAL A 406 2.75 -18.21 14.19
C VAL A 406 3.85 -17.78 13.22
N ASP A 407 5.06 -18.20 13.43
CA ASP A 407 6.17 -18.04 12.47
C ASP A 407 7.19 -19.18 12.61
N ILE A 408 7.90 -19.48 11.51
CA ILE A 408 8.98 -20.46 11.50
C ILE A 408 10.31 -19.89 12.01
N ASN A 409 10.42 -18.57 12.04
CA ASN A 409 11.65 -17.85 12.40
C ASN A 409 11.60 -17.46 13.89
N GLU A 410 12.41 -18.10 14.70
CA GLU A 410 12.54 -17.86 16.14
C GLU A 410 12.94 -16.41 16.47
N ASP A 411 13.91 -15.85 15.71
CA ASP A 411 14.34 -14.46 15.91
C ASP A 411 13.20 -13.47 15.66
N ALA A 412 12.38 -13.72 14.63
CA ALA A 412 11.23 -12.88 14.32
C ALA A 412 10.16 -12.93 15.44
N LEU A 413 9.89 -14.13 15.98
CA LEU A 413 8.96 -14.30 17.11
C LEU A 413 9.46 -13.63 18.38
N SER A 414 10.74 -13.74 18.69
CA SER A 414 11.34 -13.06 19.86
C SER A 414 11.12 -11.54 19.78
N ILE A 415 11.15 -10.95 18.57
CA ILE A 415 10.88 -9.53 18.39
C ILE A 415 9.40 -9.21 18.45
N THR A 416 8.56 -10.08 17.92
CA THR A 416 7.12 -9.95 18.11
C THR A 416 6.78 -9.91 19.58
N ALA A 417 7.34 -10.82 20.38
CA ALA A 417 7.15 -10.84 21.84
C ALA A 417 7.63 -9.53 22.48
N THR A 418 8.84 -9.09 22.12
CA THR A 418 9.42 -7.84 22.63
C THR A 418 8.56 -6.63 22.26
N SER A 419 8.15 -6.51 20.99
CA SER A 419 7.34 -5.38 20.54
C SER A 419 5.96 -5.32 21.21
N LEU A 420 5.31 -6.47 21.44
CA LEU A 420 4.03 -6.53 22.17
C LEU A 420 4.20 -6.09 23.63
N GLN A 421 5.29 -6.42 24.26
CA GLN A 421 5.56 -6.07 25.66
C GLN A 421 5.95 -4.58 25.79
N ILE A 422 6.63 -4.01 24.79
CA ILE A 422 6.88 -2.57 24.75
C ILE A 422 5.56 -1.82 24.55
N GLU A 423 4.69 -2.30 23.65
CA GLU A 423 3.37 -1.69 23.47
C GLU A 423 2.55 -1.72 24.78
N LEU A 424 2.61 -2.81 25.51
CA LEU A 424 2.03 -2.87 26.85
C LEU A 424 2.59 -1.76 27.74
N SER A 425 3.91 -1.59 27.80
CA SER A 425 4.55 -0.60 28.67
C SER A 425 4.26 0.85 28.25
N SER A 426 4.04 1.12 26.96
CA SER A 426 3.80 2.48 26.44
C SER A 426 2.51 3.13 26.95
N HIS A 427 1.59 2.35 27.46
CA HIS A 427 0.31 2.81 28.02
C HIS A 427 0.31 2.96 29.54
N ILE A 428 1.39 2.53 30.23
CA ILE A 428 1.52 2.50 31.68
C ILE A 428 2.32 3.70 32.15
N ARG A 429 1.94 4.32 33.27
CA ARG A 429 2.71 5.42 33.84
C ARG A 429 4.14 5.00 34.17
N PRO A 430 5.15 5.85 33.94
CA PRO A 430 6.55 5.50 34.13
C PRO A 430 6.87 4.87 35.49
N LYS A 431 6.34 5.43 36.58
CA LYS A 431 6.53 4.88 37.92
C LYS A 431 5.99 3.46 38.09
N GLU A 432 4.81 3.19 37.55
CA GLU A 432 4.14 1.89 37.64
C GLU A 432 4.81 0.84 36.75
N ILE A 433 5.46 1.25 35.64
CA ILE A 433 6.30 0.35 34.83
C ILE A 433 7.38 -0.27 35.70
N TRP A 434 8.05 0.54 36.51
CA TRP A 434 9.09 0.05 37.39
C TRP A 434 8.56 -0.76 38.60
N GLU A 435 7.49 -0.28 39.22
CA GLU A 435 6.95 -0.90 40.46
C GLU A 435 6.21 -2.20 40.18
N SER A 436 5.38 -2.26 39.15
CA SER A 436 4.35 -3.30 39.02
C SER A 436 4.45 -4.10 37.72
N LEU A 437 5.17 -3.67 36.70
CA LEU A 437 5.19 -4.36 35.42
C LEU A 437 6.17 -5.55 35.44
N THR A 438 5.62 -6.72 35.10
CA THR A 438 6.39 -7.89 34.71
C THR A 438 5.91 -8.39 33.37
N PHE A 439 6.82 -8.90 32.54
CA PHE A 439 6.47 -9.44 31.24
C PHE A 439 6.16 -10.94 31.34
N ASP A 440 5.30 -11.41 30.46
CA ASP A 440 4.96 -12.82 30.36
C ASP A 440 5.75 -13.48 29.21
N ASN A 441 6.11 -14.75 29.37
CA ASN A 441 6.67 -15.51 28.24
C ASN A 441 5.52 -15.94 27.30
N LEU A 442 5.34 -15.24 26.19
CA LEU A 442 4.24 -15.46 25.25
C LEU A 442 4.36 -16.77 24.46
N GLU A 443 5.57 -17.34 24.35
CA GLU A 443 5.76 -18.64 23.73
C GLU A 443 5.32 -19.77 24.68
N GLU A 444 5.71 -19.73 25.93
CA GLU A 444 5.28 -20.71 26.96
C GLU A 444 3.76 -20.66 27.17
N LYS A 445 3.15 -19.48 27.07
CA LYS A 445 1.68 -19.33 27.16
C LYS A 445 0.95 -19.82 25.93
N GLY A 446 1.68 -20.11 24.83
CA GLY A 446 1.10 -20.58 23.57
C GLY A 446 0.47 -19.48 22.72
N ASN A 447 0.74 -18.22 23.04
CA ASN A 447 0.31 -17.07 22.23
C ASN A 447 1.13 -16.93 20.95
N LEU A 448 2.43 -17.20 21.04
CA LEU A 448 3.35 -17.23 19.91
C LEU A 448 3.85 -18.65 19.70
N ALA A 449 3.83 -19.12 18.45
CA ALA A 449 4.24 -20.49 18.13
C ALA A 449 5.37 -20.50 17.09
N ASN A 450 6.55 -21.03 17.49
CA ASN A 450 7.66 -21.25 16.56
C ASN A 450 7.47 -22.58 15.81
N LEU A 451 6.54 -22.57 14.87
CA LEU A 451 6.18 -23.73 14.05
C LEU A 451 5.81 -23.32 12.63
N GLY A 452 5.97 -24.24 11.70
CA GLY A 452 5.38 -24.07 10.38
C GLY A 452 3.85 -24.05 10.45
N PHE A 453 3.20 -23.06 9.84
CA PHE A 453 1.74 -22.87 9.86
C PHE A 453 0.97 -24.17 9.55
N PHE A 454 1.40 -24.95 8.54
CA PHE A 454 0.71 -26.16 8.11
C PHE A 454 0.80 -27.33 9.11
N LYS A 455 1.77 -27.30 10.00
CA LYS A 455 1.82 -28.22 11.15
C LYS A 455 0.93 -27.68 12.26
N TRP A 456 1.10 -26.42 12.61
CA TRP A 456 0.39 -25.76 13.70
C TRP A 456 -1.14 -25.79 13.54
N TYR A 457 -1.69 -25.45 12.34
CA TYR A 457 -3.14 -25.40 12.15
C TYR A 457 -3.84 -26.77 12.26
N LYS A 458 -3.09 -27.88 12.06
CA LYS A 458 -3.61 -29.23 12.22
C LYS A 458 -3.65 -29.69 13.68
N GLU A 459 -2.80 -29.10 14.51
CA GLU A 459 -2.66 -29.43 15.93
C GLU A 459 -3.53 -28.54 16.82
N THR A 460 -3.76 -27.28 16.40
CA THR A 460 -4.54 -26.33 17.20
C THR A 460 -6.04 -26.62 17.14
N LYS A 461 -6.71 -26.40 18.30
CA LYS A 461 -8.19 -26.42 18.40
C LYS A 461 -8.78 -25.02 18.51
N LEU A 462 -7.93 -23.98 18.45
CA LEU A 462 -8.37 -22.60 18.60
C LEU A 462 -9.16 -22.14 17.37
N LYS A 463 -10.17 -21.33 17.63
CA LYS A 463 -10.93 -20.59 16.62
C LYS A 463 -10.77 -19.10 16.89
N PHE A 464 -10.68 -18.32 15.83
CA PHE A 464 -10.35 -16.89 15.86
C PHE A 464 -11.49 -16.04 15.34
N ASP A 465 -11.70 -14.89 15.98
CA ASP A 465 -12.63 -13.86 15.52
C ASP A 465 -12.04 -13.10 14.34
N ILE A 466 -10.73 -12.90 14.36
CA ILE A 466 -9.97 -12.22 13.31
C ILE A 466 -8.75 -13.06 12.92
N VAL A 467 -8.56 -13.21 11.62
CA VAL A 467 -7.31 -13.66 11.02
C VAL A 467 -6.81 -12.61 10.05
N ALA A 468 -5.59 -12.11 10.26
CA ALA A 468 -4.99 -11.16 9.36
C ALA A 468 -3.48 -11.34 9.27
N GLY A 469 -2.89 -10.94 8.15
CA GLY A 469 -1.45 -11.04 7.95
C GLY A 469 -1.04 -10.98 6.47
N ASN A 470 0.26 -11.21 6.26
CA ASN A 470 0.90 -11.20 4.94
C ASN A 470 1.63 -12.54 4.71
N PRO A 471 0.94 -13.60 4.24
CA PRO A 471 1.54 -14.92 4.07
C PRO A 471 2.62 -14.93 2.97
N PRO A 472 3.54 -15.90 2.98
CA PRO A 472 4.59 -16.01 1.97
C PRO A 472 3.99 -16.20 0.57
N PHE A 473 4.46 -15.41 -0.43
CA PHE A 473 3.91 -15.43 -1.79
C PHE A 473 4.50 -16.51 -2.69
N ASN A 474 5.77 -16.86 -2.48
CA ASN A 474 6.47 -17.89 -3.24
C ASN A 474 7.42 -18.62 -2.28
N ILE A 475 7.60 -19.91 -2.50
CA ILE A 475 8.66 -20.71 -1.89
C ILE A 475 9.54 -21.22 -3.03
N SER A 476 10.87 -21.06 -2.90
CA SER A 476 11.77 -21.51 -3.95
C SER A 476 11.89 -23.04 -3.94
N PRO A 477 11.91 -23.70 -5.11
CA PRO A 477 12.06 -25.16 -5.18
C PRO A 477 13.41 -25.67 -4.61
N ILE A 478 14.40 -24.80 -4.45
CA ILE A 478 15.73 -25.16 -3.95
C ILE A 478 15.69 -25.29 -2.43
N GLU A 479 14.97 -24.40 -1.76
CA GLU A 479 14.80 -24.46 -0.30
C GLU A 479 13.88 -25.58 0.16
N ALA A 480 12.88 -25.93 -0.68
CA ALA A 480 12.06 -27.10 -0.43
C ALA A 480 12.88 -28.40 -0.30
N LYS A 481 14.03 -28.52 -0.93
CA LYS A 481 14.89 -29.70 -0.84
C LYS A 481 15.81 -29.70 0.40
N ASP A 482 16.38 -28.54 0.72
CA ASP A 482 17.34 -28.42 1.83
C ASP A 482 16.67 -28.43 3.21
N ASN A 483 15.40 -28.10 3.28
CA ASN A 483 14.61 -28.06 4.51
C ASN A 483 13.84 -29.38 4.79
N LEU A 484 13.64 -30.25 3.79
CA LEU A 484 13.02 -31.58 4.00
C LEU A 484 13.75 -32.42 5.07
N GLU A 485 15.06 -32.22 5.21
CA GLU A 485 15.87 -32.91 6.23
C GLU A 485 15.69 -32.32 7.62
N SER A 486 15.27 -31.05 7.75
CA SER A 486 15.06 -30.35 9.04
C SER A 486 13.62 -30.42 9.59
N GLY A 487 12.70 -31.09 8.88
CA GLY A 487 11.29 -31.20 9.29
C GLY A 487 10.49 -29.88 9.24
N LYS A 488 11.05 -28.82 8.64
CA LYS A 488 10.43 -27.48 8.53
C LYS A 488 9.64 -27.28 7.23
N ASP A 489 9.65 -28.24 6.29
CA ASP A 489 9.05 -28.04 4.98
C ASP A 489 7.79 -28.85 4.72
N TYR A 490 6.91 -28.16 4.02
CA TYR A 490 5.61 -28.68 3.64
C TYR A 490 5.49 -28.79 2.12
N ASP A 491 5.08 -29.97 1.62
CA ASP A 491 4.78 -30.17 0.20
C ASP A 491 3.42 -29.61 -0.16
N PHE A 492 3.36 -28.37 -0.65
CA PHE A 492 2.15 -27.68 -1.05
C PHE A 492 1.36 -28.39 -2.15
N SER A 493 1.95 -29.32 -2.90
CA SER A 493 1.25 -30.09 -3.93
C SER A 493 0.25 -31.08 -3.37
N GLN A 494 0.38 -31.43 -2.09
CA GLN A 494 -0.55 -32.31 -1.37
C GLN A 494 -1.82 -31.58 -0.93
N GLU A 495 -1.78 -30.24 -0.82
CA GLU A 495 -2.93 -29.47 -0.42
C GLU A 495 -3.96 -29.37 -1.55
N LYS A 496 -5.20 -29.68 -1.21
CA LYS A 496 -6.34 -29.64 -2.11
C LYS A 496 -7.53 -28.98 -1.44
N TYR A 497 -8.48 -28.48 -2.24
CA TYR A 497 -9.71 -27.90 -1.76
C TYR A 497 -10.91 -28.51 -2.48
N LEU A 498 -12.07 -28.50 -1.84
CA LEU A 498 -13.34 -28.84 -2.48
C LEU A 498 -13.86 -27.62 -3.21
N ASP A 499 -14.05 -27.74 -4.52
CA ASP A 499 -14.63 -26.67 -5.32
C ASP A 499 -16.15 -26.51 -5.05
N TYR A 500 -16.77 -25.52 -5.68
CA TYR A 500 -18.21 -25.25 -5.52
C TYR A 500 -19.11 -26.40 -6.04
N ASN A 501 -18.57 -27.35 -6.81
CA ASN A 501 -19.24 -28.57 -7.25
C ASN A 501 -18.86 -29.79 -6.39
N LEU A 502 -18.24 -29.58 -5.24
CA LEU A 502 -17.77 -30.60 -4.30
C LEU A 502 -16.69 -31.54 -4.90
N LYS A 503 -15.95 -31.09 -5.90
CA LYS A 503 -14.84 -31.85 -6.49
C LYS A 503 -13.51 -31.42 -5.86
N LEU A 504 -12.66 -32.40 -5.59
CA LEU A 504 -11.34 -32.16 -5.03
C LEU A 504 -10.41 -31.57 -6.11
N GLN A 505 -9.88 -30.37 -5.88
CA GLN A 505 -9.03 -29.62 -6.80
C GLN A 505 -7.68 -29.28 -6.16
N ALA A 506 -6.63 -29.19 -6.97
CA ALA A 506 -5.36 -28.63 -6.55
C ALA A 506 -5.43 -27.08 -6.55
N PHE A 507 -4.72 -26.45 -5.63
CA PHE A 507 -4.65 -25.00 -5.60
C PHE A 507 -3.95 -24.43 -6.84
N PRO A 508 -4.37 -23.28 -7.36
CA PRO A 508 -3.74 -22.63 -8.51
C PRO A 508 -2.22 -22.46 -8.30
N ASP A 509 -1.41 -23.06 -9.19
CA ASP A 509 0.05 -23.07 -9.13
C ASP A 509 0.64 -23.55 -7.77
N ASN A 510 -0.10 -24.30 -6.96
CA ASN A 510 0.22 -24.68 -5.58
C ASN A 510 0.72 -23.48 -4.74
N ASN A 511 0.11 -22.31 -4.96
CA ASN A 511 0.58 -21.08 -4.36
C ASN A 511 0.33 -21.06 -2.84
N PRO A 512 1.36 -20.87 -2.01
CA PRO A 512 1.25 -20.94 -0.56
C PRO A 512 0.26 -19.92 0.01
N ALA A 513 0.26 -18.66 -0.48
CA ALA A 513 -0.65 -17.65 0.02
C ALA A 513 -2.13 -18.01 -0.18
N LEU A 514 -2.49 -18.66 -1.33
CA LEU A 514 -3.85 -19.15 -1.55
C LEU A 514 -4.22 -20.29 -0.60
N ILE A 515 -3.25 -21.13 -0.24
CA ILE A 515 -3.47 -22.22 0.69
C ILE A 515 -3.64 -21.69 2.12
N PHE A 516 -2.81 -20.72 2.54
CA PHE A 516 -2.97 -20.01 3.82
C PHE A 516 -4.36 -19.39 3.93
N LEU A 517 -4.77 -18.62 2.93
CA LEU A 517 -6.09 -17.99 2.87
C LEU A 517 -7.20 -19.03 3.10
N HIS A 518 -7.17 -20.11 2.31
CA HIS A 518 -8.20 -21.14 2.37
C HIS A 518 -8.24 -21.86 3.71
N ARG A 519 -7.08 -22.25 4.26
CA ARG A 519 -7.00 -22.94 5.56
C ARG A 519 -7.41 -22.05 6.72
N CYS A 520 -7.08 -20.77 6.67
CA CYS A 520 -7.57 -19.81 7.66
C CYS A 520 -9.10 -19.69 7.63
N LEU A 521 -9.71 -19.62 6.45
CA LEU A 521 -11.17 -19.54 6.30
C LEU A 521 -11.88 -20.84 6.75
N ASP A 522 -11.35 -21.99 6.32
CA ASP A 522 -12.02 -23.29 6.48
C ASP A 522 -11.82 -23.88 7.88
N ALA A 523 -10.61 -23.70 8.47
CA ALA A 523 -10.22 -24.38 9.69
C ALA A 523 -10.11 -23.48 10.93
N LEU A 524 -9.77 -22.21 10.79
CA LEU A 524 -9.36 -21.39 11.93
C LEU A 524 -10.37 -20.28 12.29
N LEU A 525 -11.11 -19.73 11.35
CA LEU A 525 -12.10 -18.70 11.65
C LEU A 525 -13.32 -19.25 12.39
N LYS A 526 -13.88 -18.46 13.31
CA LYS A 526 -15.19 -18.71 13.91
C LYS A 526 -16.27 -18.67 12.83
N GLU A 527 -17.21 -19.59 12.89
CA GLU A 527 -18.37 -19.62 12.00
C GLU A 527 -19.27 -18.40 12.27
N GLU A 528 -19.88 -17.86 11.24
CA GLU A 528 -20.84 -16.75 11.23
C GLU A 528 -20.27 -15.36 11.61
N THR A 529 -19.21 -15.27 12.39
CA THR A 529 -18.71 -13.99 12.93
C THR A 529 -17.26 -13.69 12.56
N GLY A 530 -16.49 -14.70 12.11
CA GLY A 530 -15.07 -14.56 11.84
C GLY A 530 -14.77 -13.67 10.65
N LEU A 531 -13.78 -12.78 10.81
CA LEU A 531 -13.29 -11.85 9.78
C LEU A 531 -11.88 -12.22 9.36
N LEU A 532 -11.62 -12.22 8.06
CA LEU A 532 -10.28 -12.37 7.50
C LEU A 532 -9.91 -11.14 6.68
N PHE A 533 -8.71 -10.61 6.90
CA PHE A 533 -8.11 -9.61 6.04
C PHE A 533 -6.65 -9.96 5.75
N MET A 534 -6.34 -10.35 4.52
CA MET A 534 -5.05 -10.92 4.17
C MET A 534 -4.46 -10.27 2.93
N VAL A 535 -3.15 -9.99 2.98
CA VAL A 535 -2.38 -9.50 1.84
C VAL A 535 -2.04 -10.67 0.92
N MET A 536 -2.31 -10.53 -0.39
CA MET A 536 -2.21 -11.60 -1.35
C MET A 536 -1.47 -11.18 -2.63
N PRO A 537 -0.80 -12.09 -3.35
CA PRO A 537 -0.21 -11.77 -4.65
C PRO A 537 -1.30 -11.57 -5.71
N ALA A 538 -1.48 -10.34 -6.20
CA ALA A 538 -2.50 -9.97 -7.19
C ALA A 538 -2.44 -10.83 -8.46
N SER A 539 -1.23 -11.12 -8.95
CA SER A 539 -1.01 -11.91 -10.15
C SER A 539 -1.54 -13.34 -10.03
N ARG A 540 -1.50 -13.93 -8.83
CA ARG A 540 -1.93 -15.32 -8.58
C ARG A 540 -3.40 -15.41 -8.20
N PHE A 541 -3.91 -14.46 -7.45
CA PHE A 541 -5.30 -14.46 -7.01
C PHE A 541 -6.22 -13.79 -8.03
N LEU A 542 -5.94 -12.53 -8.40
CA LEU A 542 -6.91 -11.68 -9.08
C LEU A 542 -6.85 -11.83 -10.62
N TYR A 543 -5.66 -11.78 -11.19
CA TYR A 543 -5.48 -11.58 -12.64
C TYR A 543 -5.28 -12.85 -13.45
N THR A 544 -4.80 -13.95 -12.85
CA THR A 544 -4.62 -15.20 -13.60
C THR A 544 -5.95 -15.91 -13.90
N SER A 545 -6.04 -16.51 -15.08
CA SER A 545 -7.18 -17.37 -15.42
C SER A 545 -7.20 -18.70 -14.65
N LYS A 546 -6.05 -19.13 -14.11
CA LYS A 546 -5.94 -20.37 -13.30
C LYS A 546 -6.71 -20.30 -11.98
N SER A 547 -6.82 -19.10 -11.38
CA SER A 547 -7.57 -18.88 -10.14
C SER A 547 -9.07 -18.63 -10.36
N PHE A 548 -9.56 -18.73 -11.59
CA PHE A 548 -10.95 -18.41 -11.88
C PHE A 548 -11.93 -19.35 -11.17
N GLU A 549 -11.71 -20.65 -11.24
CA GLU A 549 -12.54 -21.65 -10.55
C GLU A 549 -12.39 -21.57 -9.02
N TYR A 550 -11.18 -21.26 -8.53
CA TYR A 550 -10.96 -21.03 -7.11
C TYR A 550 -11.75 -19.81 -6.59
N LYS A 551 -11.78 -18.70 -7.36
CA LYS A 551 -12.57 -17.50 -6.98
C LYS A 551 -14.07 -17.80 -6.93
N LYS A 552 -14.61 -18.62 -7.85
CA LYS A 552 -16.00 -19.09 -7.77
C LYS A 552 -16.26 -19.85 -6.49
N THR A 553 -15.38 -20.77 -6.14
CA THR A 553 -15.47 -21.52 -4.88
C THR A 553 -15.46 -20.60 -3.67
N LEU A 554 -14.56 -19.61 -3.67
CA LEU A 554 -14.42 -18.66 -2.58
C LEU A 554 -15.74 -17.90 -2.34
N VAL A 555 -16.30 -17.28 -3.38
CA VAL A 555 -17.55 -16.49 -3.26
C VAL A 555 -18.81 -17.35 -3.10
N SER A 556 -18.72 -18.68 -3.31
CA SER A 556 -19.82 -19.61 -3.05
C SER A 556 -19.86 -20.11 -1.61
N LYS A 557 -18.73 -20.01 -0.89
CA LYS A 557 -18.61 -20.48 0.49
C LYS A 557 -18.55 -19.33 1.51
N TRP A 558 -17.95 -18.22 1.16
CA TRP A 558 -17.66 -17.10 2.07
C TRP A 558 -18.06 -15.77 1.47
N ASN A 559 -18.33 -14.82 2.33
CA ASN A 559 -18.75 -13.47 1.95
C ASN A 559 -17.52 -12.57 1.68
N LEU A 560 -17.04 -12.57 0.44
CA LEU A 560 -15.98 -11.66 -0.01
C LEU A 560 -16.54 -10.24 -0.11
N GLU A 561 -16.13 -9.36 0.80
CA GLU A 561 -16.68 -8.00 0.91
C GLU A 561 -15.90 -7.01 0.04
N ARG A 562 -14.56 -7.01 0.20
CA ARG A 562 -13.71 -5.95 -0.34
C ARG A 562 -12.36 -6.47 -0.82
N ILE A 563 -11.87 -5.89 -1.91
CA ILE A 563 -10.52 -6.11 -2.44
C ILE A 563 -9.86 -4.76 -2.64
N TYR A 564 -8.74 -4.52 -1.96
CA TYR A 564 -7.84 -3.41 -2.23
C TYR A 564 -6.78 -3.85 -3.22
N ASP A 565 -6.68 -3.16 -4.35
CA ASP A 565 -5.70 -3.47 -5.40
C ASP A 565 -4.55 -2.45 -5.38
N PHE A 566 -3.41 -2.87 -4.88
CA PHE A 566 -2.18 -2.09 -4.79
C PHE A 566 -1.25 -2.30 -5.99
N THR A 567 -1.73 -2.91 -7.07
CA THR A 567 -0.92 -3.13 -8.29
C THR A 567 -0.24 -1.86 -8.79
N PRO A 568 -0.87 -0.66 -8.75
CA PRO A 568 -0.21 0.59 -9.14
C PRO A 568 0.90 1.04 -8.18
N LEU A 569 0.88 0.62 -6.92
CA LEU A 569 1.84 1.00 -5.88
C LEU A 569 2.96 -0.04 -5.67
N ARG A 570 3.04 -1.07 -6.47
CA ARG A 570 3.94 -2.22 -6.25
C ARG A 570 5.42 -1.85 -6.08
N GLU A 571 5.90 -0.83 -6.80
CA GLU A 571 7.30 -0.38 -6.69
C GLU A 571 7.55 0.35 -5.38
N HIS A 572 6.56 1.09 -4.92
CA HIS A 572 6.62 1.82 -3.67
C HIS A 572 6.51 0.91 -2.45
N LEU A 573 5.51 0.01 -2.44
CA LEU A 573 5.29 -0.92 -1.32
C LEU A 573 6.42 -1.94 -1.15
N TRP A 574 6.95 -2.48 -2.26
CA TRP A 574 7.85 -3.64 -2.25
C TRP A 574 9.23 -3.38 -2.84
N GLY A 575 9.55 -2.12 -3.17
CA GLY A 575 10.85 -1.69 -3.66
C GLY A 575 11.33 -2.49 -4.88
N LYS A 576 12.53 -3.06 -4.79
CA LYS A 576 13.17 -3.79 -5.91
C LYS A 576 12.40 -5.02 -6.39
N THR A 577 11.54 -5.61 -5.57
CA THR A 577 10.82 -6.84 -5.92
C THR A 577 9.60 -6.59 -6.80
N LYS A 578 9.02 -5.40 -6.75
CA LYS A 578 7.93 -4.94 -7.64
C LYS A 578 6.76 -5.92 -7.76
N ILE A 579 6.39 -6.59 -6.68
CA ILE A 579 5.30 -7.56 -6.69
C ILE A 579 3.95 -6.85 -6.63
N ALA A 580 3.07 -7.17 -7.57
CA ALA A 580 1.69 -6.71 -7.54
C ALA A 580 0.92 -7.43 -6.43
N THR A 581 0.34 -6.68 -5.51
CA THR A 581 -0.38 -7.20 -4.34
C THR A 581 -1.78 -6.63 -4.22
N ILE A 582 -2.61 -7.38 -3.52
CA ILE A 582 -3.95 -6.98 -3.09
C ILE A 582 -4.10 -7.25 -1.60
N ALA A 583 -5.09 -6.65 -0.97
CA ALA A 583 -5.60 -7.11 0.32
C ALA A 583 -7.07 -7.50 0.18
N VAL A 584 -7.46 -8.65 0.74
CA VAL A 584 -8.80 -9.19 0.62
C VAL A 584 -9.48 -9.23 1.99
N LYS A 585 -10.70 -8.68 2.07
CA LYS A 585 -11.56 -8.75 3.26
C LYS A 585 -12.67 -9.76 3.02
N ILE A 586 -12.74 -10.76 3.87
CA ILE A 586 -13.70 -11.86 3.78
C ILE A 586 -14.36 -12.06 5.15
N ASN A 587 -15.68 -12.19 5.15
CA ASN A 587 -16.47 -12.48 6.33
C ASN A 587 -16.97 -13.93 6.26
N ASN A 588 -16.85 -14.68 7.34
CA ASN A 588 -17.35 -16.06 7.45
C ASN A 588 -18.86 -16.11 7.84
N SER A 589 -19.60 -15.07 7.51
CA SER A 589 -21.06 -15.02 7.65
C SER A 589 -21.76 -15.62 6.44
N PRO A 590 -23.07 -15.94 6.55
CA PRO A 590 -23.89 -16.29 5.40
C PRO A 590 -23.74 -15.25 4.28
N ILE A 591 -23.72 -15.73 3.03
CA ILE A 591 -23.49 -14.86 1.87
C ILE A 591 -24.69 -13.91 1.70
N THR A 592 -24.47 -12.64 2.00
CA THR A 592 -25.49 -11.57 1.90
C THR A 592 -25.15 -10.56 0.82
N ASN A 593 -23.88 -10.45 0.45
CA ASN A 593 -23.42 -9.44 -0.51
C ASN A 593 -23.77 -9.82 -1.95
N SER A 594 -24.48 -8.93 -2.62
CA SER A 594 -24.73 -9.02 -4.07
C SER A 594 -23.56 -8.53 -4.91
N ALA A 595 -22.65 -7.76 -4.33
CA ALA A 595 -21.49 -7.16 -5.00
C ALA A 595 -20.27 -7.08 -4.08
N ILE A 596 -19.09 -7.16 -4.69
CA ILE A 596 -17.77 -7.03 -4.05
C ILE A 596 -17.26 -5.62 -4.34
N GLU A 597 -16.76 -4.92 -3.32
CA GLU A 597 -16.04 -3.66 -3.54
C GLU A 597 -14.61 -3.94 -4.03
N HIS A 598 -14.27 -3.44 -5.20
CA HIS A 598 -12.92 -3.44 -5.75
C HIS A 598 -12.38 -2.02 -5.74
N ILE A 599 -11.38 -1.77 -4.90
CA ILE A 599 -10.78 -0.46 -4.65
C ILE A 599 -9.37 -0.45 -5.21
N ILE A 600 -9.10 0.44 -6.17
CA ILE A 600 -7.78 0.57 -6.78
C ILE A 600 -7.05 1.72 -6.11
N VAL A 601 -5.92 1.40 -5.47
CA VAL A 601 -5.06 2.39 -4.82
C VAL A 601 -4.03 2.87 -5.83
N ARG A 602 -4.26 4.07 -6.41
CA ARG A 602 -3.39 4.65 -7.43
C ARG A 602 -2.08 5.15 -6.85
N ASN A 603 -1.05 5.13 -7.68
CA ASN A 603 0.24 5.72 -7.35
C ASN A 603 0.19 7.25 -7.48
N SER A 604 -0.52 7.93 -6.56
CA SER A 604 -0.50 9.38 -6.42
C SER A 604 0.70 9.82 -5.59
N SER A 605 1.08 11.10 -5.67
CA SER A 605 2.16 11.65 -4.85
C SER A 605 1.94 11.44 -3.36
N ALA A 606 0.69 11.54 -2.88
CA ALA A 606 0.35 11.28 -1.49
C ALA A 606 0.56 9.81 -1.09
N ASN A 607 0.14 8.86 -1.94
CA ASN A 607 0.33 7.43 -1.68
C ASN A 607 1.78 6.99 -1.81
N GLU A 608 2.57 7.62 -2.69
CA GLU A 608 3.99 7.35 -2.87
C GLU A 608 4.82 7.77 -1.66
N ARG A 609 4.45 8.88 -1.01
CA ARG A 609 5.17 9.38 0.17
C ARG A 609 4.97 8.55 1.43
N GLY A 610 4.09 7.55 1.39
CA GLY A 610 3.76 6.77 2.57
C GLY A 610 3.10 7.63 3.64
N SER A 611 2.18 8.51 3.22
CA SER A 611 1.31 9.23 4.13
C SER A 611 0.60 8.24 5.07
N ILE A 612 0.15 8.72 6.19
CA ILE A 612 -0.42 7.96 7.31
C ILE A 612 -1.47 6.95 6.86
N ARG A 613 -2.22 7.27 5.80
CA ARG A 613 -3.27 6.43 5.22
C ARG A 613 -3.28 6.54 3.70
N PHE A 614 -3.80 5.49 3.04
CA PHE A 614 -3.98 5.52 1.59
C PHE A 614 -5.06 6.52 1.20
N GLN A 615 -4.71 7.35 0.21
CA GLN A 615 -5.67 8.23 -0.43
C GLN A 615 -6.40 7.45 -1.53
N ILE A 616 -7.70 7.30 -1.37
CA ILE A 616 -8.57 6.57 -2.29
C ILE A 616 -9.52 7.55 -2.96
N ASP A 617 -9.81 7.31 -4.22
CA ASP A 617 -10.62 8.17 -5.06
C ASP A 617 -12.00 7.53 -5.33
N LYS A 618 -13.05 8.33 -5.41
CA LYS A 618 -14.40 7.86 -5.75
C LYS A 618 -14.43 7.11 -7.10
N TYR A 619 -13.66 7.58 -8.10
CA TYR A 619 -13.59 6.92 -9.41
C TYR A 619 -12.77 5.63 -9.42
N ASP A 620 -12.01 5.35 -8.38
CA ASP A 620 -11.22 4.13 -8.25
C ASP A 620 -11.91 3.06 -7.37
N LYS A 621 -13.17 3.31 -6.96
CA LYS A 621 -14.05 2.34 -6.28
C LYS A 621 -15.03 1.75 -7.27
N PHE A 622 -15.09 0.42 -7.33
CA PHE A 622 -15.97 -0.33 -8.22
C PHE A 622 -16.79 -1.35 -7.43
N LYS A 623 -18.08 -1.43 -7.69
CA LYS A 623 -18.94 -2.51 -7.21
C LYS A 623 -19.01 -3.60 -8.28
N VAL A 624 -18.46 -4.78 -7.98
CA VAL A 624 -18.44 -5.94 -8.88
C VAL A 624 -19.51 -6.91 -8.45
N PRO A 625 -20.60 -7.08 -9.21
CA PRO A 625 -21.63 -8.07 -8.91
C PRO A 625 -21.04 -9.48 -8.77
N VAL A 626 -21.43 -10.23 -7.75
CA VAL A 626 -20.93 -11.59 -7.52
C VAL A 626 -21.17 -12.49 -8.74
N SER A 627 -22.27 -12.30 -9.48
CA SER A 627 -22.54 -12.99 -10.73
C SER A 627 -21.46 -12.81 -11.80
N PHE A 628 -20.73 -11.70 -11.80
CA PHE A 628 -19.64 -11.45 -12.74
C PHE A 628 -18.43 -12.35 -12.45
N ILE A 629 -18.26 -12.82 -11.22
CA ILE A 629 -17.19 -13.77 -10.87
C ILE A 629 -17.40 -15.11 -11.58
N PHE A 630 -18.63 -15.47 -11.90
CA PHE A 630 -18.96 -16.71 -12.62
C PHE A 630 -18.82 -16.60 -14.15
N SER A 631 -18.90 -15.38 -14.70
CA SER A 631 -18.95 -15.15 -16.15
C SER A 631 -17.79 -14.31 -16.71
N LYS A 632 -17.31 -13.28 -16.00
CA LYS A 632 -16.39 -12.27 -16.53
C LYS A 632 -14.97 -12.42 -15.96
N LYS A 633 -14.11 -13.18 -16.65
CA LYS A 633 -12.74 -13.47 -16.20
C LYS A 633 -11.84 -12.24 -16.03
N SER A 634 -12.07 -11.18 -16.78
CA SER A 634 -11.21 -10.01 -16.90
C SER A 634 -11.71 -8.78 -16.14
N ILE A 635 -12.81 -8.88 -15.40
CA ILE A 635 -13.44 -7.70 -14.75
C ILE A 635 -12.48 -6.90 -13.87
N TRP A 636 -11.60 -7.58 -13.14
CA TRP A 636 -10.62 -6.95 -12.26
C TRP A 636 -9.59 -6.10 -13.02
N LYS A 637 -9.14 -6.63 -14.15
CA LYS A 637 -8.21 -5.92 -15.04
C LYS A 637 -8.88 -4.73 -15.72
N ILE A 638 -10.13 -4.89 -16.13
CA ILE A 638 -10.94 -3.82 -16.71
C ILE A 638 -11.10 -2.68 -15.70
N ASN A 639 -11.40 -2.98 -14.45
CA ASN A 639 -11.49 -1.97 -13.38
C ASN A 639 -10.15 -1.26 -13.14
N LEU A 640 -9.03 -1.99 -13.14
CA LEU A 640 -7.68 -1.40 -13.03
C LEU A 640 -7.41 -0.35 -14.13
N LEU A 641 -7.98 -0.54 -15.30
CA LEU A 641 -7.84 0.32 -16.48
C LEU A 641 -8.97 1.36 -16.63
N GLY A 642 -9.77 1.61 -15.59
CA GLY A 642 -10.79 2.65 -15.56
C GLY A 642 -12.24 2.15 -15.48
N GLY A 643 -12.49 0.87 -15.77
CA GLY A 643 -13.82 0.25 -15.67
C GLY A 643 -14.87 0.81 -16.62
N GLY A 644 -16.13 0.83 -16.17
CA GLY A 644 -17.24 1.42 -16.92
C GLY A 644 -17.46 0.75 -18.28
N ARG A 645 -17.72 1.57 -19.32
CA ARG A 645 -18.03 1.10 -20.68
C ARG A 645 -16.90 0.31 -21.36
N LEU A 646 -15.68 0.37 -20.83
CA LEU A 646 -14.57 -0.46 -21.32
C LEU A 646 -14.90 -1.95 -21.30
N GLY A 647 -15.61 -2.41 -20.27
CA GLY A 647 -16.04 -3.79 -20.15
C GLY A 647 -16.96 -4.22 -21.29
N PHE A 648 -17.96 -3.42 -21.60
CA PHE A 648 -18.89 -3.67 -22.71
C PHE A 648 -18.20 -3.63 -24.08
N PHE A 649 -17.29 -2.68 -24.27
CA PHE A 649 -16.49 -2.59 -25.51
C PHE A 649 -15.65 -3.85 -25.74
N ILE A 650 -15.03 -4.38 -24.69
CA ILE A 650 -14.23 -5.61 -24.79
C ILE A 650 -15.13 -6.83 -25.04
N GLU A 651 -16.31 -6.89 -24.42
CA GLU A 651 -17.23 -8.02 -24.53
C GLU A 651 -17.76 -8.25 -25.95
N GLN A 652 -17.87 -7.21 -26.77
CA GLN A 652 -18.29 -7.36 -28.17
C GLN A 652 -17.36 -8.27 -28.99
N PHE A 653 -16.08 -8.39 -28.59
CA PHE A 653 -15.13 -9.26 -29.27
C PHE A 653 -15.28 -10.75 -28.91
N ASN A 654 -16.05 -11.10 -27.90
CA ASN A 654 -16.28 -12.49 -27.49
C ASN A 654 -17.12 -13.29 -28.53
N HIS A 655 -17.78 -12.62 -29.45
CA HIS A 655 -18.56 -13.25 -30.52
C HIS A 655 -17.69 -13.70 -31.70
N TYR A 656 -16.46 -13.21 -31.81
CA TYR A 656 -15.55 -13.60 -32.85
C TYR A 656 -14.79 -14.90 -32.51
N PRO A 657 -14.46 -15.77 -33.49
CA PRO A 657 -13.55 -16.88 -33.26
C PRO A 657 -12.17 -16.34 -32.84
N THR A 658 -11.41 -17.19 -32.15
CA THR A 658 -10.05 -16.80 -31.70
C THR A 658 -8.98 -17.17 -32.74
N ILE A 659 -7.82 -16.53 -32.64
CA ILE A 659 -6.63 -16.93 -33.42
C ILE A 659 -6.32 -18.40 -33.18
N LYS A 660 -6.58 -18.96 -31.98
CA LYS A 660 -6.41 -20.38 -31.68
C LYS A 660 -7.32 -21.25 -32.53
N ASP A 661 -8.58 -20.85 -32.72
CA ASP A 661 -9.53 -21.59 -33.55
C ASP A 661 -9.13 -21.55 -35.02
N TYR A 662 -8.70 -20.36 -35.50
CA TYR A 662 -8.16 -20.21 -36.84
C TYR A 662 -6.91 -21.08 -37.09
N PHE A 663 -5.96 -21.13 -36.13
CA PHE A 663 -4.78 -21.99 -36.20
C PHE A 663 -5.16 -23.46 -36.29
N LYS A 664 -6.12 -23.91 -35.49
CA LYS A 664 -6.59 -25.29 -35.51
C LYS A 664 -7.26 -25.65 -36.83
N GLN A 665 -8.04 -24.76 -37.42
CA GLN A 665 -8.73 -25.00 -38.67
C GLN A 665 -7.80 -24.99 -39.91
N ASN A 666 -6.63 -24.35 -39.80
CA ASN A 666 -5.72 -24.15 -40.92
C ASN A 666 -4.34 -24.79 -40.69
N ASP A 667 -4.24 -25.73 -39.76
CA ASP A 667 -3.02 -26.50 -39.45
C ASP A 667 -1.81 -25.61 -39.12
N PHE A 668 -2.03 -24.48 -38.48
CA PHE A 668 -0.96 -23.65 -37.96
C PHE A 668 -0.39 -24.25 -36.68
N ASN A 669 0.92 -24.33 -36.60
CA ASN A 669 1.64 -24.76 -35.41
C ASN A 669 2.49 -23.59 -34.88
N ALA A 670 2.33 -23.24 -33.62
CA ALA A 670 3.05 -22.15 -32.98
C ALA A 670 3.95 -22.66 -31.84
N ASN A 671 5.24 -22.36 -31.94
CA ASN A 671 6.24 -22.76 -30.95
C ASN A 671 6.96 -21.56 -30.35
N ILE A 672 7.25 -21.64 -29.06
CA ILE A 672 8.10 -20.64 -28.36
C ILE A 672 9.56 -20.93 -28.71
N GLY A 673 10.37 -19.89 -28.79
CA GLY A 673 11.81 -20.00 -29.05
C GLY A 673 12.54 -20.88 -28.01
N TYR A 674 13.82 -21.17 -28.29
CA TYR A 674 14.63 -22.07 -27.45
C TYR A 674 14.73 -21.56 -26.00
N THR A 675 14.94 -22.52 -25.08
CA THR A 675 15.23 -22.25 -23.68
C THR A 675 16.63 -22.76 -23.31
N ARG A 676 17.35 -21.97 -22.51
CA ARG A 676 18.59 -22.42 -21.86
C ARG A 676 18.22 -23.26 -20.65
N ASP A 677 18.50 -24.55 -20.70
CA ASP A 677 18.19 -25.49 -19.62
C ASP A 677 19.49 -25.86 -18.89
N LYS A 678 19.64 -25.47 -17.64
CA LYS A 678 20.81 -25.78 -16.80
C LYS A 678 21.03 -27.31 -16.65
N TYR A 679 20.01 -28.13 -16.78
CA TYR A 679 20.10 -29.60 -16.72
C TYR A 679 20.69 -30.22 -17.99
N VAL A 680 20.67 -29.52 -19.11
CA VAL A 680 21.25 -30.00 -20.37
C VAL A 680 22.78 -29.92 -20.32
N ILE A 681 23.36 -29.04 -19.53
CA ILE A 681 24.80 -28.86 -19.39
C ILE A 681 25.45 -29.99 -18.58
N ASN A 682 24.73 -30.55 -17.58
CA ASN A 682 25.29 -31.53 -16.64
C ASN A 682 24.78 -32.96 -16.76
N ASN A 683 23.70 -33.24 -17.48
CA ASN A 683 23.21 -34.62 -17.68
C ASN A 683 22.38 -34.72 -18.96
N GLN A 684 22.81 -35.58 -19.88
CA GLN A 684 22.19 -35.89 -21.18
C GLN A 684 20.79 -36.56 -21.10
N LYS A 685 19.93 -36.15 -20.21
CA LYS A 685 18.55 -36.63 -20.19
C LYS A 685 17.71 -35.85 -21.19
N GLN A 686 17.48 -36.49 -22.34
CA GLN A 686 16.43 -36.10 -23.29
C GLN A 686 15.06 -36.19 -22.61
N ARG A 687 14.32 -35.10 -22.63
CA ARG A 687 12.86 -35.14 -22.43
C ARG A 687 12.20 -35.28 -23.80
N ASP A 688 11.05 -35.98 -23.87
CA ASP A 688 10.35 -36.34 -25.12
C ASP A 688 9.81 -35.14 -25.93
N ASP A 689 9.96 -33.90 -25.46
CA ASP A 689 9.31 -32.69 -25.97
C ASP A 689 10.24 -31.74 -26.77
N GLY A 690 11.51 -32.08 -26.98
CA GLY A 690 12.43 -31.22 -27.73
C GLY A 690 13.80 -31.85 -28.05
N GLN A 691 14.57 -31.15 -28.89
CA GLN A 691 15.93 -31.51 -29.28
C GLN A 691 16.93 -30.58 -28.60
N VAL A 692 18.13 -31.11 -28.33
CA VAL A 692 19.24 -30.33 -27.77
C VAL A 692 20.20 -29.98 -28.90
N VAL A 693 20.51 -28.68 -29.07
CA VAL A 693 21.34 -28.16 -30.16
C VAL A 693 22.39 -27.20 -29.59
N ASN A 694 23.62 -27.28 -30.10
CA ASN A 694 24.68 -26.32 -29.81
C ASN A 694 24.53 -25.11 -30.76
N LEU A 695 24.52 -23.90 -30.22
CA LEU A 695 24.37 -22.69 -31.02
C LEU A 695 25.63 -22.26 -31.76
N LYS A 696 26.83 -22.83 -31.45
CA LYS A 696 28.10 -22.50 -32.12
C LYS A 696 28.02 -22.74 -33.62
N GLY A 697 28.33 -21.73 -34.40
CA GLY A 697 28.28 -21.79 -35.87
C GLY A 697 26.88 -21.66 -36.48
N LEU A 698 25.83 -21.46 -35.68
CA LEU A 698 24.47 -21.26 -36.18
C LEU A 698 24.08 -19.79 -36.17
N ASN A 699 23.22 -19.37 -37.11
CA ASN A 699 22.63 -18.03 -37.11
C ASN A 699 21.59 -17.93 -35.99
N VAL A 700 21.83 -17.03 -35.05
CA VAL A 700 20.97 -16.80 -33.88
C VAL A 700 20.29 -15.44 -33.98
N LEU A 701 18.97 -15.40 -33.76
CA LEU A 701 18.23 -14.14 -33.67
C LEU A 701 18.48 -13.46 -32.33
N ASN A 702 18.84 -12.17 -32.36
CA ASN A 702 18.83 -11.33 -31.18
C ASN A 702 17.44 -10.74 -31.01
N SER A 703 16.71 -11.22 -30.01
CA SER A 703 15.33 -10.76 -29.76
C SER A 703 15.24 -9.29 -29.38
N GLU A 704 16.29 -8.70 -28.79
CA GLU A 704 16.29 -7.28 -28.38
C GLU A 704 16.36 -6.33 -29.57
N LEU A 705 16.97 -6.78 -30.67
CA LEU A 705 17.09 -6.02 -31.92
C LEU A 705 15.94 -6.30 -32.92
N PHE A 706 15.03 -7.24 -32.61
CA PHE A 706 13.82 -7.48 -33.41
C PHE A 706 12.68 -6.56 -32.96
N ASN A 707 12.74 -5.28 -33.37
CA ASN A 707 11.82 -4.21 -32.95
C ASN A 707 10.90 -3.69 -34.07
N SER A 708 10.99 -4.25 -35.27
CA SER A 708 10.19 -3.85 -36.41
C SER A 708 9.76 -5.08 -37.23
N ASP A 709 8.87 -4.89 -38.21
CA ASP A 709 8.37 -5.94 -39.10
C ASP A 709 9.39 -6.38 -40.15
N SER A 710 10.67 -6.17 -39.89
CA SER A 710 11.81 -6.57 -40.71
C SER A 710 12.97 -7.00 -39.81
N LEU A 711 13.83 -7.85 -40.30
CA LEU A 711 15.06 -8.24 -39.61
C LEU A 711 16.23 -7.39 -40.13
N SER A 712 16.81 -6.57 -39.25
CA SER A 712 18.07 -5.87 -39.53
C SER A 712 19.23 -6.89 -39.61
N LYS A 713 20.32 -6.48 -40.25
CA LYS A 713 21.53 -7.36 -40.33
C LYS A 713 22.11 -7.64 -38.94
N GLU A 714 22.05 -6.63 -38.05
CA GLU A 714 22.55 -6.75 -36.67
C GLU A 714 21.65 -7.63 -35.79
N ALA A 715 20.39 -7.83 -36.17
CA ALA A 715 19.48 -8.71 -35.43
C ALA A 715 19.79 -10.19 -35.60
N VAL A 716 20.71 -10.57 -36.54
CA VAL A 716 21.13 -11.95 -36.75
C VAL A 716 22.64 -12.04 -36.53
N THR A 717 23.04 -12.81 -35.54
CA THR A 717 24.45 -13.01 -35.17
C THR A 717 24.85 -14.48 -35.29
N LEU A 718 26.11 -14.75 -35.64
CA LEU A 718 26.65 -16.09 -35.62
C LEU A 718 27.00 -16.49 -34.17
N GLY A 719 26.55 -17.65 -33.73
CA GLY A 719 26.92 -18.19 -32.41
C GLY A 719 28.42 -18.45 -32.35
N THR A 720 29.14 -17.78 -31.46
CA THR A 720 30.60 -17.83 -31.34
C THR A 720 31.08 -18.73 -30.22
N ILE A 721 30.23 -19.00 -29.25
CA ILE A 721 30.54 -19.84 -28.07
C ILE A 721 29.69 -21.11 -28.06
N GLU A 722 30.15 -22.11 -27.34
CA GLU A 722 29.36 -23.30 -27.09
C GLU A 722 28.24 -22.97 -26.09
N ASP A 723 27.02 -23.01 -26.58
CA ASP A 723 25.81 -22.76 -25.78
C ASP A 723 24.73 -23.78 -26.19
N TRP A 724 24.43 -24.70 -25.30
CA TRP A 724 23.47 -25.77 -25.53
C TRP A 724 22.07 -25.35 -25.12
N VAL A 725 21.16 -25.46 -26.06
CA VAL A 725 19.77 -25.03 -25.90
C VAL A 725 18.79 -26.11 -26.30
N ARG A 726 17.61 -26.09 -25.73
CA ARG A 726 16.52 -26.97 -26.15
C ARG A 726 15.62 -26.21 -27.14
N ILE A 727 15.39 -26.83 -28.28
CA ILE A 727 14.48 -26.36 -29.33
C ILE A 727 13.25 -27.28 -29.42
N PRO A 728 12.11 -26.80 -29.97
CA PRO A 728 10.94 -27.63 -30.23
C PRO A 728 11.27 -28.81 -31.13
N LYS A 729 10.51 -29.91 -31.04
CA LYS A 729 10.71 -31.16 -31.78
C LYS A 729 10.77 -30.95 -33.29
N ASN A 730 9.96 -30.02 -33.81
CA ASN A 730 9.92 -29.66 -35.25
C ASN A 730 10.98 -28.62 -35.65
N GLY A 731 11.83 -28.19 -34.72
CA GLY A 731 12.83 -27.14 -34.96
C GLY A 731 12.24 -25.77 -35.33
N PHE A 732 13.07 -24.96 -35.98
CA PHE A 732 12.66 -23.61 -36.47
C PHE A 732 12.77 -23.53 -38.00
N ASN A 733 12.34 -24.58 -38.67
CA ASN A 733 12.50 -24.69 -40.14
C ASN A 733 11.71 -23.59 -40.87
N PRO A 734 12.33 -22.87 -41.86
CA PRO A 734 11.62 -21.95 -42.70
C PRO A 734 10.85 -22.70 -43.81
N PRO A 735 9.79 -22.07 -44.41
CA PRO A 735 9.29 -20.72 -44.04
C PRO A 735 8.52 -20.75 -42.75
N ASN A 736 8.67 -19.67 -41.95
CA ASN A 736 7.93 -19.49 -40.71
C ASN A 736 7.65 -18.01 -40.46
N ILE A 737 6.67 -17.74 -39.63
CA ILE A 737 6.39 -16.39 -39.14
C ILE A 737 7.11 -16.23 -37.79
N LEU A 738 7.85 -15.14 -37.66
CA LEU A 738 8.47 -14.74 -36.39
C LEU A 738 7.61 -13.63 -35.77
N MET A 739 7.28 -13.75 -34.49
CA MET A 739 6.57 -12.72 -33.76
C MET A 739 7.24 -12.50 -32.39
N ARG A 740 7.64 -11.25 -32.09
CA ARG A 740 8.16 -10.90 -30.76
C ARG A 740 7.02 -10.66 -29.78
N LEU A 741 7.02 -11.39 -28.68
CA LEU A 741 6.00 -11.28 -27.62
C LEU A 741 6.28 -10.11 -26.67
N ASN A 742 6.29 -8.89 -27.21
CA ASN A 742 6.53 -7.69 -26.44
C ASN A 742 5.65 -6.54 -26.95
N ILE A 743 4.76 -6.05 -26.09
CA ILE A 743 3.80 -4.98 -26.42
C ILE A 743 4.41 -3.59 -26.48
N ASN A 744 5.59 -3.37 -25.89
CA ASN A 744 6.28 -2.07 -25.92
C ASN A 744 6.82 -1.74 -27.31
N VAL A 745 7.15 -2.77 -28.10
CA VAL A 745 7.60 -2.65 -29.48
C VAL A 745 6.50 -3.06 -30.48
N ASN A 746 5.24 -2.95 -30.07
CA ASN A 746 4.08 -3.20 -30.92
C ASN A 746 4.02 -4.57 -31.61
N LEU A 747 4.47 -5.65 -30.94
CA LEU A 747 4.39 -7.02 -31.44
C LEU A 747 4.92 -7.18 -32.88
N PRO A 748 6.20 -6.95 -33.14
CA PRO A 748 6.78 -7.13 -34.46
C PRO A 748 6.48 -8.51 -35.03
N ILE A 749 6.03 -8.58 -36.27
CA ILE A 749 5.72 -9.82 -36.97
C ILE A 749 6.39 -9.82 -38.35
N PHE A 750 7.07 -10.93 -38.67
CA PHE A 750 7.87 -11.05 -39.90
C PHE A 750 7.76 -12.45 -40.53
N TYR A 751 7.55 -12.51 -41.84
CA TYR A 751 7.57 -13.74 -42.59
C TYR A 751 9.02 -14.11 -42.97
N ASN A 752 9.57 -15.15 -42.35
CA ASN A 752 10.98 -15.53 -42.43
C ASN A 752 11.19 -16.72 -43.37
N LYS A 753 12.19 -16.58 -44.25
CA LYS A 753 12.65 -17.64 -45.20
C LYS A 753 14.03 -18.19 -44.87
N LYS A 754 14.70 -17.72 -43.80
CA LYS A 754 16.06 -18.10 -43.43
C LYS A 754 16.05 -19.08 -42.25
N VAL A 755 17.03 -19.98 -42.23
CA VAL A 755 17.28 -20.85 -41.09
C VAL A 755 17.87 -20.00 -39.94
N LEU A 756 17.15 -19.90 -38.82
CA LEU A 756 17.54 -19.10 -37.64
C LEU A 756 17.24 -19.87 -36.36
N MET A 757 18.14 -19.80 -35.40
CA MET A 757 17.86 -20.19 -34.01
C MET A 757 17.09 -19.06 -33.30
N ILE A 758 15.91 -19.38 -32.80
CA ILE A 758 14.94 -18.38 -32.26
C ILE A 758 14.96 -18.43 -30.73
N PRO A 759 15.33 -17.33 -30.06
CA PRO A 759 15.38 -17.26 -28.60
C PRO A 759 14.00 -17.16 -27.96
N ASN A 760 13.94 -17.45 -26.67
CA ASN A 760 12.74 -17.21 -25.86
C ASN A 760 12.31 -15.73 -25.97
N GLY A 761 10.99 -15.46 -25.94
CA GLY A 761 10.41 -14.13 -26.19
C GLY A 761 10.03 -13.86 -27.64
N VAL A 762 10.43 -14.76 -28.56
CA VAL A 762 9.95 -14.78 -29.96
C VAL A 762 9.26 -16.12 -30.23
N VAL A 763 8.14 -16.07 -30.91
CA VAL A 763 7.35 -17.24 -31.34
C VAL A 763 7.58 -17.48 -32.80
N THR A 764 7.67 -18.76 -33.18
CA THR A 764 7.61 -19.21 -34.57
C THR A 764 6.23 -19.80 -34.85
N ILE A 765 5.62 -19.39 -35.97
CA ILE A 765 4.33 -19.89 -36.42
C ILE A 765 4.52 -20.49 -37.82
N GLN A 766 4.10 -21.72 -38.01
CA GLN A 766 4.25 -22.49 -39.25
C GLN A 766 2.91 -23.06 -39.70
N ALA A 767 2.72 -23.17 -41.01
CA ALA A 767 1.62 -23.90 -41.63
C ALA A 767 2.06 -24.49 -42.96
N GLN A 768 1.36 -25.48 -43.44
CA GLN A 768 1.66 -26.08 -44.77
C GLN A 768 1.37 -25.10 -45.90
N ASN A 769 0.31 -24.30 -45.78
CA ASN A 769 -0.06 -23.29 -46.77
C ASN A 769 0.66 -21.97 -46.50
N THR A 770 1.62 -21.65 -47.38
CA THR A 770 2.45 -20.43 -47.27
C THR A 770 1.66 -19.14 -47.54
N ASP A 771 0.65 -19.19 -48.42
CA ASP A 771 -0.17 -18.04 -48.77
C ASP A 771 -1.03 -17.61 -47.57
N ARG A 772 -1.63 -18.58 -46.87
CA ARG A 772 -2.35 -18.32 -45.63
C ARG A 772 -1.46 -17.76 -44.54
N MET A 773 -0.17 -18.15 -44.51
CA MET A 773 0.80 -17.56 -43.57
C MET A 773 1.04 -16.07 -43.88
N GLN A 774 1.18 -15.70 -45.17
CA GLN A 774 1.36 -14.30 -45.57
C GLN A 774 0.08 -13.47 -45.33
N ASP A 775 -1.10 -14.04 -45.58
CA ASP A 775 -2.39 -13.41 -45.30
C ASP A 775 -2.55 -13.15 -43.80
N PHE A 776 -2.17 -14.11 -42.95
CA PHE A 776 -2.18 -13.91 -41.49
C PHE A 776 -1.27 -12.76 -41.06
N VAL A 777 -0.02 -12.69 -41.58
CA VAL A 777 0.92 -11.59 -41.28
C VAL A 777 0.32 -10.25 -41.70
N THR A 778 -0.24 -10.18 -42.91
CA THR A 778 -0.82 -8.94 -43.47
C THR A 778 -2.02 -8.47 -42.64
N SER A 779 -2.90 -9.38 -42.29
CA SER A 779 -4.10 -9.10 -41.48
C SER A 779 -3.76 -8.76 -40.05
N PHE A 780 -2.79 -9.44 -39.45
CA PHE A 780 -2.31 -9.11 -38.11
C PHE A 780 -1.76 -7.69 -38.03
N LYS A 781 -0.97 -7.27 -39.03
CA LYS A 781 -0.45 -5.91 -39.12
C LYS A 781 -1.56 -4.85 -39.20
N LYS A 782 -2.63 -5.12 -39.95
CA LYS A 782 -3.78 -4.21 -40.09
C LYS A 782 -4.57 -4.04 -38.77
N ASN A 783 -4.66 -5.10 -37.97
CA ASN A 783 -5.43 -5.14 -36.71
C ASN A 783 -4.54 -4.94 -35.48
N ARG A 784 -3.27 -4.62 -35.64
CA ARG A 784 -2.26 -4.61 -34.59
C ARG A 784 -2.64 -3.72 -33.39
N ASP A 785 -3.10 -2.51 -33.66
CA ASP A 785 -3.45 -1.55 -32.59
C ASP A 785 -4.58 -2.09 -31.70
N LEU A 786 -5.59 -2.68 -32.32
CA LEU A 786 -6.65 -3.39 -31.57
C LEU A 786 -6.07 -4.55 -30.76
N TYR A 787 -5.21 -5.35 -31.34
CA TYR A 787 -4.62 -6.51 -30.66
C TYR A 787 -3.75 -6.09 -29.48
N VAL A 788 -2.93 -5.07 -29.65
CA VAL A 788 -2.12 -4.50 -28.55
C VAL A 788 -3.03 -3.98 -27.43
N PHE A 789 -4.09 -3.26 -27.78
CA PHE A 789 -5.08 -2.78 -26.84
C PHE A 789 -5.76 -3.93 -26.07
N LEU A 790 -6.26 -4.95 -26.78
CA LEU A 790 -6.91 -6.11 -26.15
C LEU A 790 -5.95 -6.89 -25.23
N ILE A 791 -4.68 -7.03 -25.63
CA ILE A 791 -3.66 -7.64 -24.76
C ILE A 791 -3.42 -6.81 -23.52
N LYS A 792 -3.30 -5.49 -23.63
CA LYS A 792 -3.17 -4.60 -22.48
C LYS A 792 -4.34 -4.75 -21.51
N ALA A 793 -5.55 -4.88 -22.04
CA ALA A 793 -6.78 -5.01 -21.26
C ALA A 793 -7.00 -6.41 -20.66
N LEU A 794 -6.59 -7.48 -21.34
CA LEU A 794 -6.97 -8.86 -21.00
C LEU A 794 -5.82 -9.73 -20.48
N SER A 795 -4.57 -9.45 -20.85
CA SER A 795 -3.44 -10.28 -20.43
C SER A 795 -3.19 -10.18 -18.92
N PRO A 796 -3.08 -11.32 -18.23
CA PRO A 796 -2.75 -11.33 -16.80
C PRO A 796 -1.32 -10.89 -16.51
N LYS A 797 -0.47 -10.75 -17.53
CA LYS A 797 0.94 -10.34 -17.40
C LYS A 797 1.16 -8.86 -17.72
N ALA A 798 0.47 -8.34 -18.73
CA ALA A 798 0.65 -6.95 -19.17
C ALA A 798 0.40 -5.97 -18.03
N TYR A 799 1.40 -5.13 -17.72
CA TYR A 799 1.44 -4.14 -16.63
C TYR A 799 1.38 -4.69 -15.19
N ILE A 800 1.31 -6.01 -15.01
CA ILE A 800 1.18 -6.63 -13.68
C ILE A 800 2.46 -7.34 -13.26
N GLN A 801 3.20 -7.93 -14.21
CA GLN A 801 4.41 -8.69 -13.91
C GLN A 801 5.63 -7.79 -13.58
N GLN A 802 6.56 -8.33 -12.80
CA GLN A 802 7.88 -7.72 -12.55
C GLN A 802 8.60 -7.37 -13.87
N GLY A 803 9.38 -6.30 -13.88
CA GLY A 803 10.14 -5.89 -15.07
C GLY A 803 9.37 -5.07 -16.10
N GLY A 804 8.26 -4.43 -15.69
CA GLY A 804 7.50 -3.50 -16.54
C GLY A 804 6.30 -4.13 -17.28
N GLY A 805 6.16 -5.45 -17.26
CA GLY A 805 4.98 -6.14 -17.78
C GLY A 805 4.76 -6.04 -19.29
N TYR A 806 5.82 -5.80 -20.07
CA TYR A 806 5.72 -5.70 -21.53
C TYR A 806 5.83 -7.05 -22.26
N SER A 807 6.40 -8.06 -21.63
CA SER A 807 6.46 -9.43 -22.15
C SER A 807 5.14 -10.15 -21.92
N ILE A 808 4.64 -10.82 -22.94
CA ILE A 808 3.38 -11.57 -22.93
C ILE A 808 3.63 -13.04 -23.25
N ASN A 809 2.59 -13.86 -23.14
CA ASN A 809 2.64 -15.27 -23.50
C ASN A 809 2.05 -15.51 -24.88
N LEU A 810 2.43 -16.63 -25.51
CA LEU A 810 1.76 -17.11 -26.74
C LEU A 810 0.23 -17.24 -26.55
N GLN A 811 -0.23 -17.62 -25.37
CA GLN A 811 -1.66 -17.72 -25.06
C GLN A 811 -2.38 -16.37 -25.13
N ASP A 812 -1.69 -15.25 -24.87
CA ASP A 812 -2.30 -13.92 -24.98
C ASP A 812 -2.59 -13.58 -26.45
N ILE A 813 -1.73 -14.04 -27.37
CA ILE A 813 -1.94 -13.90 -28.83
C ILE A 813 -3.04 -14.84 -29.31
N THR A 814 -2.97 -16.13 -28.94
CA THR A 814 -3.90 -17.13 -29.46
C THR A 814 -5.35 -16.95 -28.99
N LYS A 815 -5.57 -16.20 -27.92
CA LYS A 815 -6.91 -15.82 -27.42
C LYS A 815 -7.50 -14.58 -28.09
N LEU A 816 -6.73 -13.86 -28.90
CA LEU A 816 -7.23 -12.68 -29.58
C LEU A 816 -8.34 -13.05 -30.58
N PRO A 817 -9.33 -12.16 -30.74
CA PRO A 817 -10.38 -12.36 -31.73
C PRO A 817 -9.80 -12.27 -33.16
N ILE A 818 -10.43 -12.98 -34.07
CA ILE A 818 -10.13 -12.90 -35.50
C ILE A 818 -11.43 -12.78 -36.24
N ASN A 819 -11.51 -11.84 -37.21
CA ASN A 819 -12.71 -11.67 -38.00
C ASN A 819 -12.56 -12.46 -39.31
N LEU A 820 -13.51 -13.36 -39.61
CA LEU A 820 -13.48 -14.25 -40.75
C LEU A 820 -14.75 -14.05 -41.60
N ASP A 821 -14.57 -14.10 -42.92
CA ASP A 821 -15.70 -14.18 -43.85
C ASP A 821 -16.29 -15.61 -43.91
N SER A 822 -17.34 -15.79 -44.74
CA SER A 822 -17.97 -17.07 -44.93
C SER A 822 -17.07 -18.17 -45.52
N ASN A 823 -15.96 -17.81 -46.15
CA ASN A 823 -14.96 -18.69 -46.73
C ASN A 823 -13.79 -18.99 -45.79
N GLY A 824 -13.80 -18.43 -44.58
CA GLY A 824 -12.74 -18.56 -43.59
C GLY A 824 -11.51 -17.70 -43.88
N CYS A 825 -11.61 -16.69 -44.72
CA CYS A 825 -10.55 -15.72 -44.98
C CYS A 825 -10.61 -14.59 -43.94
N ILE A 826 -9.43 -14.09 -43.53
CA ILE A 826 -9.36 -13.02 -42.55
C ILE A 826 -9.76 -11.70 -43.18
N ILE A 827 -10.73 -11.03 -42.59
CA ILE A 827 -11.20 -9.71 -42.99
C ILE A 827 -10.94 -8.68 -41.86
N PRO A 828 -10.85 -7.37 -42.16
CA PRO A 828 -10.72 -6.34 -41.12
C PRO A 828 -11.93 -6.31 -40.18
N PHE A 829 -11.69 -5.92 -38.94
CA PHE A 829 -12.80 -5.57 -38.04
C PHE A 829 -13.54 -4.33 -38.53
N PRO A 830 -14.82 -4.16 -38.15
CA PRO A 830 -15.55 -2.92 -38.43
C PRO A 830 -14.77 -1.70 -37.91
N SER A 831 -14.93 -0.55 -38.55
CA SER A 831 -14.34 0.70 -38.11
C SER A 831 -14.94 1.11 -36.74
N PHE A 832 -14.11 1.48 -35.81
CA PHE A 832 -14.55 1.95 -34.49
C PHE A 832 -15.27 3.30 -34.59
N ASP A 833 -16.33 3.44 -33.82
CA ASP A 833 -17.00 4.71 -33.62
C ASP A 833 -16.14 5.67 -32.75
N LEU A 834 -16.64 6.89 -32.54
CA LEU A 834 -15.94 7.89 -31.76
C LEU A 834 -15.78 7.44 -30.29
N GLN A 835 -16.80 6.84 -29.70
CA GLN A 835 -16.77 6.39 -28.31
C GLN A 835 -15.74 5.26 -28.11
N GLU A 836 -15.68 4.30 -29.01
CA GLU A 836 -14.72 3.20 -28.99
C GLU A 836 -13.27 3.69 -29.11
N LYS A 837 -13.03 4.66 -29.99
CA LYS A 837 -11.70 5.31 -30.12
C LYS A 837 -11.29 6.03 -28.83
N ILE A 838 -12.22 6.76 -28.22
CA ILE A 838 -11.99 7.42 -26.91
C ILE A 838 -11.60 6.39 -25.85
N LEU A 839 -12.32 5.28 -25.75
CA LEU A 839 -12.03 4.24 -24.77
C LEU A 839 -10.64 3.62 -25.00
N ILE A 840 -10.23 3.39 -26.25
CA ILE A 840 -8.89 2.86 -26.55
C ILE A 840 -7.81 3.86 -26.12
N GLU A 841 -7.90 5.12 -26.54
CA GLU A 841 -6.91 6.17 -26.25
C GLU A 841 -6.76 6.39 -24.73
N GLU A 842 -7.86 6.52 -24.00
CA GLU A 842 -7.84 6.81 -22.58
C GLU A 842 -7.45 5.59 -21.72
N THR A 843 -7.80 4.37 -22.16
CA THR A 843 -7.29 3.13 -21.54
C THR A 843 -5.77 3.04 -21.68
N GLU A 844 -5.21 3.42 -22.80
CA GLU A 844 -3.76 3.47 -23.00
C GLU A 844 -3.09 4.50 -22.10
N LEU A 845 -3.71 5.66 -21.94
CA LEU A 845 -3.24 6.70 -21.03
C LEU A 845 -3.22 6.19 -19.59
N ILE A 846 -4.28 5.55 -19.11
CA ILE A 846 -4.36 4.96 -17.78
C ILE A 846 -3.32 3.83 -17.63
N ALA A 847 -3.20 2.93 -18.60
CA ALA A 847 -2.25 1.81 -18.56
C ALA A 847 -0.79 2.29 -18.47
N SER A 848 -0.44 3.34 -19.22
CA SER A 848 0.91 3.94 -19.20
C SER A 848 1.22 4.68 -17.90
N SER A 849 0.19 5.05 -17.15
CA SER A 849 0.30 5.76 -15.87
C SER A 849 0.47 4.83 -14.66
N LEU A 850 0.21 3.53 -14.82
CA LEU A 850 0.39 2.58 -13.73
C LEU A 850 1.84 2.61 -13.24
N ASN A 851 2.03 2.69 -11.94
CA ASN A 851 3.31 2.82 -11.22
C ASN A 851 4.08 4.14 -11.42
N LYS A 852 3.42 5.21 -11.84
CA LYS A 852 4.06 6.53 -12.03
C LYS A 852 3.26 7.61 -11.32
N SER A 853 3.80 8.17 -10.24
CA SER A 853 3.17 9.28 -9.50
C SER A 853 3.13 10.60 -10.29
N ASN A 854 4.07 10.80 -11.21
CA ASN A 854 4.16 11.99 -12.07
C ASN A 854 3.50 11.78 -13.46
N ALA A 855 2.63 10.78 -13.60
CA ALA A 855 1.99 10.47 -14.85
C ALA A 855 1.06 11.60 -15.33
N LEU A 856 0.83 11.64 -16.64
CA LEU A 856 0.01 12.68 -17.29
C LEU A 856 -1.39 12.81 -16.69
N ILE A 857 -2.01 11.70 -16.27
CA ILE A 857 -3.34 11.70 -15.65
C ILE A 857 -3.41 12.49 -14.32
N PHE A 858 -2.29 12.71 -13.65
CA PHE A 858 -2.19 13.50 -12.41
C PHE A 858 -1.82 14.96 -12.65
N LYS A 859 -1.51 15.35 -13.89
CA LYS A 859 -1.23 16.75 -14.24
C LYS A 859 -2.51 17.56 -14.37
N ALA A 860 -2.37 18.88 -14.26
CA ALA A 860 -3.48 19.82 -14.45
C ALA A 860 -4.13 19.64 -15.82
N THR A 861 -5.44 19.80 -15.87
CA THR A 861 -6.24 19.83 -17.11
C THR A 861 -6.17 21.21 -17.78
N ASP A 862 -6.68 21.32 -18.99
CA ASP A 862 -6.77 22.57 -19.73
C ASP A 862 -8.17 22.79 -20.33
N GLY A 863 -8.39 23.97 -20.90
CA GLY A 863 -9.69 24.36 -21.46
C GLY A 863 -10.16 23.44 -22.58
N SER A 864 -9.26 22.92 -23.43
CA SER A 864 -9.58 22.01 -24.52
C SER A 864 -10.08 20.65 -24.02
N ILE A 865 -9.49 20.15 -22.96
CA ILE A 865 -9.91 18.90 -22.30
C ILE A 865 -11.29 19.09 -21.67
N LEU A 866 -11.51 20.22 -20.98
CA LEU A 866 -12.80 20.54 -20.37
C LEU A 866 -13.91 20.68 -21.40
N GLU A 867 -13.64 21.32 -22.54
CA GLU A 867 -14.58 21.39 -23.63
C GLU A 867 -14.98 20.02 -24.17
N LYS A 868 -14.00 19.13 -24.40
CA LYS A 868 -14.25 17.74 -24.81
C LYS A 868 -15.07 16.97 -23.80
N TYR A 869 -14.76 17.12 -22.50
CA TYR A 869 -15.53 16.51 -21.41
C TYR A 869 -16.97 17.03 -21.40
N ALA A 870 -17.16 18.36 -21.45
CA ALA A 870 -18.46 18.99 -21.39
C ALA A 870 -19.35 18.62 -22.59
N ASN A 871 -18.77 18.60 -23.81
CA ASN A 871 -19.48 18.17 -25.00
C ASN A 871 -19.91 16.72 -24.91
N THR A 872 -19.01 15.81 -24.48
CA THR A 872 -19.33 14.38 -24.30
C THR A 872 -20.42 14.19 -23.24
N PHE A 873 -20.37 14.91 -22.13
CA PHE A 873 -21.39 14.87 -21.08
C PHE A 873 -22.77 15.31 -21.61
N CYS A 874 -22.82 16.46 -22.30
CA CYS A 874 -24.05 17.00 -22.87
C CYS A 874 -24.65 16.10 -23.97
N GLU A 875 -23.83 15.60 -24.89
CA GLU A 875 -24.28 14.71 -25.97
C GLU A 875 -25.04 13.48 -25.42
N ILE A 876 -24.47 12.82 -24.39
CA ILE A 876 -25.06 11.61 -23.83
C ILE A 876 -26.30 11.91 -22.98
N LEU A 877 -26.26 12.99 -22.19
CA LEU A 877 -27.39 13.36 -21.35
C LEU A 877 -28.58 13.82 -22.20
N ASN A 878 -28.32 14.62 -23.26
CA ASN A 878 -29.31 15.09 -24.20
C ASN A 878 -29.94 13.98 -25.02
N PHE A 879 -29.25 12.90 -25.33
CA PHE A 879 -29.86 11.72 -25.96
C PHE A 879 -31.11 11.23 -25.20
N THR A 880 -31.16 11.43 -23.89
CA THR A 880 -32.29 11.04 -23.04
C THR A 880 -33.27 12.21 -22.75
N TYR A 881 -32.72 13.40 -22.51
CA TYR A 881 -33.47 14.52 -21.93
C TYR A 881 -33.71 15.70 -22.88
N GLU A 882 -33.22 15.66 -24.12
CA GLU A 882 -33.55 16.68 -25.11
C GLU A 882 -35.02 16.62 -25.47
N LYS A 883 -35.73 17.72 -25.26
CA LYS A 883 -37.13 17.84 -25.61
C LYS A 883 -37.44 19.17 -26.25
N LYS A 884 -37.78 19.16 -27.52
CA LYS A 884 -37.93 20.37 -28.39
C LYS A 884 -36.58 21.09 -28.43
N ASP A 885 -36.54 22.39 -28.03
CA ASP A 885 -35.33 23.19 -28.00
C ASP A 885 -34.60 23.15 -26.66
N TYR A 886 -35.17 22.48 -25.65
CA TYR A 886 -34.52 22.31 -24.34
C TYR A 886 -33.49 21.20 -24.37
N LYS A 887 -32.25 21.57 -24.05
CA LYS A 887 -31.15 20.61 -23.87
C LYS A 887 -30.15 21.10 -22.82
N PHE A 888 -29.38 20.18 -22.26
CA PHE A 888 -28.28 20.53 -21.40
C PHE A 888 -27.16 21.17 -22.17
N ARG A 889 -26.67 22.33 -21.67
CA ARG A 889 -25.55 23.10 -22.23
C ARG A 889 -24.60 23.51 -21.12
N PRO A 890 -23.29 23.57 -21.36
CA PRO A 890 -22.37 24.13 -20.41
C PRO A 890 -22.59 25.65 -20.28
N VAL A 891 -22.71 26.13 -19.02
CA VAL A 891 -22.86 27.57 -18.72
C VAL A 891 -21.71 28.08 -17.86
N ARG A 892 -20.91 27.20 -17.26
CA ARG A 892 -19.73 27.55 -16.47
C ARG A 892 -18.61 26.52 -16.69
N GLN A 893 -17.39 27.00 -16.85
CA GLN A 893 -16.16 26.22 -16.92
C GLN A 893 -15.03 27.02 -16.25
N VAL A 894 -15.04 27.10 -14.94
CA VAL A 894 -14.04 27.85 -14.16
C VAL A 894 -12.88 26.94 -13.82
N LEU A 895 -11.70 27.29 -14.33
CA LEU A 895 -10.44 26.60 -14.08
C LEU A 895 -9.63 27.41 -13.05
N THR A 896 -9.35 26.79 -11.91
CA THR A 896 -8.41 27.35 -10.93
C THR A 896 -7.12 26.49 -10.90
N HIS A 897 -6.15 26.92 -10.09
CA HIS A 897 -4.94 26.11 -9.88
C HIS A 897 -5.29 24.72 -9.31
N ASP A 898 -6.24 24.66 -8.39
CA ASP A 898 -6.46 23.50 -7.52
C ASP A 898 -7.66 22.66 -7.94
N TYR A 899 -8.70 23.28 -8.48
CA TYR A 899 -9.94 22.61 -8.87
C TYR A 899 -10.54 23.21 -10.15
N VAL A 900 -11.51 22.50 -10.69
CA VAL A 900 -12.33 22.93 -11.81
C VAL A 900 -13.79 22.82 -11.45
N TRP A 901 -14.55 23.84 -11.79
CA TRP A 901 -16.00 23.89 -11.60
C TRP A 901 -16.69 24.00 -12.96
N VAL A 902 -17.48 22.97 -13.30
CA VAL A 902 -18.27 22.93 -14.52
C VAL A 902 -19.75 22.87 -14.15
N THR A 903 -20.58 23.76 -14.76
CA THR A 903 -22.03 23.75 -14.57
C THR A 903 -22.73 23.57 -15.92
N PHE A 904 -23.71 22.71 -15.91
CA PHE A 904 -24.61 22.44 -17.03
C PHE A 904 -26.00 22.93 -16.69
N GLU A 905 -26.69 23.55 -17.65
CA GLU A 905 -28.05 24.03 -17.49
C GLU A 905 -28.97 23.49 -18.60
N HIS A 906 -30.13 23.00 -18.22
CA HIS A 906 -31.17 22.55 -19.15
C HIS A 906 -31.99 23.76 -19.59
N ASN A 907 -31.72 24.30 -20.77
CA ASN A 907 -32.33 25.53 -21.27
C ASN A 907 -32.54 25.54 -22.81
N LYS A 908 -33.27 26.58 -23.31
CA LYS A 908 -33.53 26.73 -24.75
C LYS A 908 -32.45 27.52 -25.49
N VAL A 909 -31.69 28.33 -24.81
CA VAL A 909 -30.79 29.32 -25.43
C VAL A 909 -29.36 29.07 -25.00
N ASP A 910 -28.44 29.18 -25.93
CA ASP A 910 -27.02 29.16 -25.58
C ASP A 910 -26.66 30.42 -24.79
N LYS A 911 -26.01 30.21 -23.65
CA LYS A 911 -25.50 31.28 -22.80
C LYS A 911 -23.98 31.35 -22.93
N PRO A 912 -23.37 32.53 -22.77
CA PRO A 912 -21.92 32.61 -22.70
C PRO A 912 -21.41 31.79 -21.54
N ILE A 913 -20.32 31.03 -21.74
CA ILE A 913 -19.72 30.19 -20.71
C ILE A 913 -18.91 31.08 -19.77
N GLU A 914 -19.24 31.05 -18.50
CA GLU A 914 -18.47 31.72 -17.46
C GLU A 914 -17.14 30.99 -17.25
N GLN A 915 -16.01 31.68 -17.49
CA GLN A 915 -14.65 31.09 -17.34
C GLN A 915 -13.90 31.62 -16.13
N HIS A 916 -14.36 32.67 -15.51
CA HIS A 916 -13.73 33.26 -14.32
C HIS A 916 -14.75 33.51 -13.23
N PHE A 917 -14.31 33.45 -11.96
CA PHE A 917 -15.16 33.82 -10.84
C PHE A 917 -15.57 35.30 -10.91
N ASN A 918 -16.87 35.56 -10.84
CA ASN A 918 -17.42 36.84 -10.41
C ASN A 918 -17.91 36.74 -8.94
N ASP A 919 -18.33 37.85 -8.33
CA ASP A 919 -18.76 37.88 -6.94
C ASP A 919 -19.98 36.95 -6.65
N ASN A 920 -20.86 36.77 -7.62
CA ASN A 920 -22.02 35.90 -7.49
C ASN A 920 -21.59 34.40 -7.53
N SER A 921 -20.73 34.05 -8.45
CA SER A 921 -20.24 32.66 -8.53
C SER A 921 -19.37 32.30 -7.34
N LYS A 922 -18.58 33.20 -6.76
CA LYS A 922 -17.87 32.98 -5.49
C LYS A 922 -18.82 32.68 -4.35
N ARG A 923 -19.90 33.48 -4.18
CA ARG A 923 -20.92 33.25 -3.16
C ARG A 923 -21.64 31.90 -3.36
N GLU A 924 -21.95 31.56 -4.60
CA GLU A 924 -22.56 30.26 -4.93
C GLU A 924 -21.63 29.11 -4.59
N PHE A 925 -20.35 29.22 -4.89
CA PHE A 925 -19.34 28.21 -4.56
C PHE A 925 -19.21 28.02 -3.04
N GLU A 926 -19.12 29.12 -2.28
CA GLU A 926 -19.10 29.06 -0.81
C GLU A 926 -20.37 28.40 -0.25
N LYS A 927 -21.53 28.70 -0.85
CA LYS A 927 -22.80 28.06 -0.47
C LYS A 927 -22.79 26.56 -0.73
N ILE A 928 -22.28 26.11 -1.88
CA ILE A 928 -22.15 24.67 -2.18
C ILE A 928 -21.25 23.97 -1.16
N LEU A 929 -20.13 24.58 -0.76
CA LEU A 929 -19.23 24.02 0.25
C LEU A 929 -19.86 23.96 1.65
N LEU A 930 -20.82 24.85 1.96
CA LEU A 930 -21.54 24.87 3.23
C LEU A 930 -22.77 23.97 3.27
N ASP A 931 -23.21 23.43 2.13
CA ASP A 931 -24.39 22.57 2.04
C ASP A 931 -24.10 21.22 2.72
N ASP A 932 -24.95 20.81 3.66
CA ASP A 932 -24.80 19.56 4.42
C ASP A 932 -24.84 18.30 3.53
N ASN A 933 -25.43 18.40 2.34
CA ASN A 933 -25.49 17.32 1.35
C ASN A 933 -24.23 17.22 0.48
N THR A 934 -23.29 18.17 0.59
CA THR A 934 -22.07 18.19 -0.18
C THR A 934 -20.85 17.83 0.68
N SER A 935 -19.77 17.42 0.03
CA SER A 935 -18.50 17.19 0.69
C SER A 935 -17.87 18.51 1.15
N ASN A 936 -17.18 18.47 2.30
CA ASN A 936 -16.41 19.60 2.82
C ASN A 936 -15.01 19.71 2.21
N SER A 937 -14.56 18.71 1.47
CA SER A 937 -13.21 18.68 0.92
C SER A 937 -13.20 18.24 -0.53
N LEU A 938 -12.67 19.09 -1.40
CA LEU A 938 -12.46 18.80 -2.81
C LEU A 938 -11.37 17.73 -3.03
N ILE A 939 -10.43 17.60 -2.11
CA ILE A 939 -9.30 16.66 -2.24
C ILE A 939 -9.65 15.33 -1.64
N ILE A 940 -10.21 15.25 -0.45
CA ILE A 940 -10.50 13.98 0.23
C ILE A 940 -11.70 13.28 -0.39
N ASN A 941 -12.79 13.97 -0.62
CA ASN A 941 -13.96 13.43 -1.34
C ASN A 941 -13.80 13.55 -2.86
N LYS A 942 -12.97 14.45 -3.33
CA LYS A 942 -12.48 14.69 -4.70
C LYS A 942 -13.52 15.07 -5.73
N ILE A 943 -14.79 14.86 -5.45
CA ILE A 943 -15.88 15.12 -6.39
C ILE A 943 -17.09 15.63 -5.63
N ILE A 944 -17.53 16.82 -6.00
CA ILE A 944 -18.82 17.36 -5.57
C ILE A 944 -19.72 17.37 -6.80
N ILE A 945 -20.89 16.72 -6.68
CA ILE A 945 -21.99 16.82 -7.64
C ILE A 945 -23.09 17.60 -6.93
N TYR A 946 -23.43 18.77 -7.44
CA TYR A 946 -24.42 19.63 -6.87
C TYR A 946 -25.56 19.83 -7.86
N PHE A 947 -26.79 19.49 -7.43
CA PHE A 947 -28.01 19.78 -8.14
C PHE A 947 -28.55 21.10 -7.61
N GLY A 948 -28.34 22.20 -8.35
CA GLY A 948 -28.74 23.54 -7.98
C GLY A 948 -30.25 23.78 -8.10
N ASN A 949 -30.66 24.83 -8.80
CA ASN A 949 -32.05 24.97 -9.22
C ASN A 949 -32.41 23.77 -10.09
N SER A 950 -33.72 23.48 -10.21
CA SER A 950 -34.28 22.30 -10.90
C SER A 950 -33.77 22.00 -12.32
N ASN A 951 -32.98 22.88 -12.90
CA ASN A 951 -32.42 22.79 -14.24
C ASN A 951 -30.88 22.83 -14.32
N GLN A 952 -30.16 22.81 -13.19
CA GLN A 952 -28.71 22.93 -13.17
C GLN A 952 -28.02 21.74 -12.47
N ILE A 953 -26.90 21.32 -13.04
CA ILE A 953 -26.02 20.29 -12.51
C ILE A 953 -24.59 20.86 -12.50
N SER A 954 -23.95 20.87 -11.35
CA SER A 954 -22.58 21.32 -11.18
C SER A 954 -21.67 20.21 -10.74
N PHE A 955 -20.46 20.14 -11.33
CA PHE A 955 -19.36 19.31 -10.89
C PHE A 955 -18.21 20.17 -10.42
N ILE A 956 -17.74 19.92 -9.22
CA ILE A 956 -16.52 20.50 -8.68
C ILE A 956 -15.55 19.35 -8.41
N LYS A 957 -14.40 19.35 -9.09
CA LYS A 957 -13.41 18.30 -9.01
C LYS A 957 -12.00 18.88 -9.03
N PRO A 958 -10.98 18.17 -8.51
CA PRO A 958 -9.61 18.61 -8.57
C PRO A 958 -9.15 18.89 -10.02
N ASN A 959 -8.26 19.88 -10.18
CA ASN A 959 -7.67 20.22 -11.46
C ASN A 959 -6.61 19.19 -11.88
N LYS A 960 -7.07 17.98 -12.23
CA LYS A 960 -6.22 16.90 -12.74
C LYS A 960 -6.92 16.19 -13.89
N LEU A 961 -6.17 15.85 -14.93
CA LEU A 961 -6.68 15.23 -16.16
C LEU A 961 -7.59 14.02 -15.87
N LYS A 962 -7.23 13.17 -14.90
CA LYS A 962 -8.00 11.94 -14.57
C LYS A 962 -9.47 12.19 -14.22
N TYR A 963 -9.85 13.39 -13.79
CA TYR A 963 -11.23 13.73 -13.42
C TYR A 963 -12.04 14.29 -14.59
N TRP A 964 -11.36 14.69 -15.66
CA TRP A 964 -11.93 15.43 -16.79
C TRP A 964 -11.75 14.71 -18.13
N MET A 965 -11.43 13.43 -18.10
CA MET A 965 -11.39 12.58 -19.30
C MET A 965 -12.80 12.33 -19.82
N ARG A 966 -12.94 12.07 -21.11
CA ARG A 966 -14.24 11.76 -21.74
C ARG A 966 -14.85 10.44 -21.22
N SER A 967 -14.02 9.45 -20.90
CA SER A 967 -14.47 8.20 -20.24
C SER A 967 -15.08 8.47 -18.86
N VAL A 968 -14.61 9.49 -18.16
CA VAL A 968 -15.20 9.95 -16.88
C VAL A 968 -16.52 10.67 -17.12
N ALA A 969 -16.67 11.45 -18.20
CA ALA A 969 -17.95 12.04 -18.57
C ALA A 969 -19.04 10.97 -18.74
N TYR A 970 -18.74 9.80 -19.33
CA TYR A 970 -19.67 8.69 -19.40
C TYR A 970 -20.16 8.20 -18.03
N ARG A 971 -19.24 8.07 -17.08
CA ARG A 971 -19.55 7.64 -15.72
C ARG A 971 -20.38 8.69 -14.98
N ASP A 972 -20.06 9.96 -15.15
CA ASP A 972 -20.79 11.07 -14.52
C ASP A 972 -22.23 11.16 -15.04
N VAL A 973 -22.44 10.97 -16.35
CA VAL A 973 -23.79 10.90 -16.91
C VAL A 973 -24.58 9.72 -16.34
N GLU A 974 -23.98 8.55 -16.19
CA GLU A 974 -24.64 7.39 -15.59
C GLU A 974 -25.06 7.66 -14.14
N ASN A 975 -24.18 8.29 -13.34
CA ASN A 975 -24.48 8.69 -11.97
C ASN A 975 -25.63 9.73 -11.94
N VAL A 976 -25.55 10.77 -12.76
CA VAL A 976 -26.57 11.81 -12.85
C VAL A 976 -27.93 11.22 -13.27
N LYS A 977 -27.95 10.36 -14.29
CA LYS A 977 -29.20 9.69 -14.72
C LYS A 977 -29.82 8.85 -13.60
N SER A 978 -28.99 8.13 -12.85
CA SER A 978 -29.46 7.35 -11.68
C SER A 978 -30.06 8.26 -10.62
N GLU A 979 -29.40 9.35 -10.26
CA GLU A 979 -29.91 10.33 -9.29
C GLU A 979 -31.20 11.02 -9.77
N MET A 980 -31.24 11.44 -11.03
CA MET A 980 -32.46 12.04 -11.62
C MET A 980 -33.60 11.05 -11.62
N PHE A 981 -33.37 9.79 -11.98
CA PHE A 981 -34.39 8.74 -11.98
C PHE A 981 -34.93 8.45 -10.56
N ILE A 982 -34.06 8.36 -9.56
CA ILE A 982 -34.46 8.16 -8.14
C ILE A 982 -35.33 9.32 -7.67
N ASN A 983 -35.08 10.54 -8.12
CA ASN A 983 -35.81 11.75 -7.76
C ASN A 983 -37.00 12.07 -8.68
N GLY A 984 -37.37 11.14 -9.57
CA GLY A 984 -38.60 11.27 -10.39
C GLY A 984 -38.48 12.14 -11.64
N TYR A 985 -37.28 12.33 -12.16
CA TYR A 985 -37.03 13.09 -13.41
C TYR A 985 -37.03 12.21 -14.66
#